data_47f17bf99bf8c8d2c87a94c3d901adf8
#
_entry.id   47f17bf99bf8c8d2c87a94c3d901adf8
#
_cell.length_a   1.000
_cell.length_b   1.000
_cell.length_c   1.000
_cell.angle_alpha   90.00
_cell.angle_beta   90.00
_cell.angle_gamma   90.00
#
_symmetry.space_group_name_H-M   'P 1'
#
loop_
_entity.id
_entity.type
_entity.pdbx_description
1 polymer ?
#
loop_
_entity_poly.entity_id
_entity_poly.type
_entity_poly.pdbx_seq_one_letter_code
_entity_poly.pdbx_strand_id
1 'polypeptide(L)'
;MQKYLTEVSFTLDRHVTLVTQTAPIAPETHGGRAKCLQRLVRLNLPVPRTVALSFDTVKAISLGRIPDTGQLLSVFDPDALLCVRPSSQDPDWGGPTTILNIGMNDAACARLSAELGPEAAEALYRRWVQSYAVHVARLDPDAFEEIDAEAPDALARALRAYEDEAEEPFPQDPATQLAEVLRSMARAWESVSARLLREAKGAPVDAGLGLVVQEMALGFGPGESGSGVLQLVDPDTGLKQVTGRYLSQSQGRDALRAGARALYLEADPRGPSLEERAPEAFAQLKEHAALMRQRLRAEMQVEFTIENGTLFILDGVVVPASDAAAIRIAVRLAEDEIITPREAVMRVQPRALSSLLHPQVDPRADRDVIGTGIAASPGAATGRIAFTAADAQAMAAREEPCILIRRETAPEDVRGMHAAVAILTEKGGMSSHAAVIGRGMGRPCVVGARNLRINLKRRQITADDGRIFREGEIVTVDGTNGEVLAGAPAMLGAMLDDAFRTLLGWADEDRDLRIRVNADTPEDAEKARLFDAGGIGLCRTEHMFFEPGRLTVMQEMIFAATPEDRRAALAQLLPIQRADFKELFAIMSGKPVCIRLFDPPLHEFLPSDRAGLRDLAEALNLPVSDVTRRVESMGEYNPMLGLRGVRLGITVPEIYDMQARAIFEATLEASRKDEPVVPEIMIPLVSARREVELVRKRVDAVAAAVRTERGRDFTYRLGVMVETPRACLLAGDIAPHVDFLSFGTNDLTQMTYGLSRDDAGRFMSDYVQQQVFDEDPFHRLDTAGVGELLRIGIERARAAKPEIIVSICGEHGGNPESISFCRSLGMNYASCSPFRVPVARLAAAQAAIRDKIE
;
A
#
# COMPACT_ATOMS: atom_id res chain seq x y z
N MET A 1 -47.72 -8.56 -8.96
CA MET A 1 -46.54 -8.37 -9.79
C MET A 1 -46.82 -7.70 -11.15
N GLN A 2 -47.98 -7.10 -11.40
CA GLN A 2 -48.33 -6.45 -12.67
C GLN A 2 -48.81 -4.98 -12.53
N LYS A 3 -48.60 -4.36 -11.35
CA LYS A 3 -49.07 -2.99 -11.06
C LYS A 3 -48.04 -1.86 -11.28
N TYR A 4 -46.81 -2.19 -11.69
CA TYR A 4 -45.67 -1.23 -11.74
C TYR A 4 -45.17 -0.91 -13.15
N LEU A 5 -45.89 -1.31 -14.21
CA LEU A 5 -45.50 -1.04 -15.59
C LEU A 5 -46.57 -0.24 -16.33
N THR A 6 -46.89 0.97 -15.87
CA THR A 6 -47.48 1.98 -16.73
C THR A 6 -46.39 2.94 -17.16
N GLU A 7 -46.00 2.88 -18.43
CA GLU A 7 -45.17 3.89 -19.09
C GLU A 7 -45.92 5.24 -19.04
N VAL A 8 -45.62 6.02 -18.02
CA VAL A 8 -46.01 7.43 -18.02
C VAL A 8 -44.82 8.16 -18.66
N SER A 9 -44.98 8.59 -19.90
CA SER A 9 -43.99 9.45 -20.58
C SER A 9 -44.09 10.86 -20.00
N PHE A 10 -43.42 11.07 -18.84
CA PHE A 10 -43.13 12.41 -18.34
C PHE A 10 -41.83 12.89 -18.96
N THR A 11 -41.85 13.99 -19.64
CA THR A 11 -40.69 14.80 -20.02
C THR A 11 -40.23 15.54 -18.75
N LEU A 12 -39.55 14.82 -17.85
CA LEU A 12 -38.69 15.43 -16.85
C LEU A 12 -37.59 16.22 -17.55
N ASP A 13 -37.13 17.30 -16.97
CA ASP A 13 -35.97 18.08 -17.46
C ASP A 13 -34.83 17.14 -17.84
N ARG A 14 -34.04 17.45 -18.87
CA ARG A 14 -32.98 16.59 -19.43
C ARG A 14 -31.96 16.07 -18.37
N HIS A 15 -32.01 16.61 -17.18
CA HIS A 15 -31.07 16.41 -16.09
C HIS A 15 -31.65 15.67 -14.88
N VAL A 16 -32.97 15.32 -14.92
CA VAL A 16 -33.70 14.56 -13.89
C VAL A 16 -34.28 13.31 -14.55
N THR A 17 -33.77 12.16 -14.17
CA THR A 17 -34.00 10.91 -14.92
C THR A 17 -34.61 9.84 -14.03
N LEU A 18 -35.79 9.31 -14.41
CA LEU A 18 -36.35 8.11 -13.77
C LEU A 18 -35.42 6.90 -14.06
N VAL A 19 -35.03 6.17 -13.03
CA VAL A 19 -34.16 5.00 -13.15
C VAL A 19 -34.99 3.83 -13.74
N THR A 20 -34.77 3.61 -15.03
CA THR A 20 -35.38 2.49 -15.78
C THR A 20 -34.31 1.66 -16.44
N GLN A 21 -34.68 0.52 -17.04
CA GLN A 21 -33.74 -0.35 -17.72
C GLN A 21 -32.98 0.36 -18.84
N THR A 22 -33.62 1.32 -19.54
CA THR A 22 -33.05 2.00 -20.73
C THR A 22 -32.65 3.45 -20.45
N ALA A 23 -32.85 3.97 -19.25
CA ALA A 23 -32.49 5.35 -18.90
C ALA A 23 -31.03 5.70 -19.21
N PRO A 24 -30.72 6.93 -19.69
CA PRO A 24 -29.35 7.33 -20.03
C PRO A 24 -28.55 7.74 -18.79
N ILE A 25 -28.24 6.76 -17.91
CA ILE A 25 -27.51 6.95 -16.67
C ILE A 25 -26.08 6.45 -16.84
N ALA A 26 -25.11 7.32 -16.62
CA ALA A 26 -23.68 7.01 -16.64
C ALA A 26 -23.01 7.43 -15.32
N PRO A 27 -21.96 6.73 -14.85
CA PRO A 27 -21.23 7.10 -13.63
C PRO A 27 -20.64 8.51 -13.70
N GLU A 28 -20.22 8.93 -14.88
CA GLU A 28 -19.58 10.24 -15.14
C GLU A 28 -20.56 11.42 -15.06
N THR A 29 -21.86 11.15 -15.10
CA THR A 29 -22.91 12.18 -15.09
C THR A 29 -23.88 12.07 -13.92
N HIS A 30 -24.10 10.87 -13.38
CA HIS A 30 -25.08 10.61 -12.33
C HIS A 30 -24.49 9.91 -11.10
N GLY A 31 -23.20 9.49 -11.18
CA GLY A 31 -22.51 8.77 -10.12
C GLY A 31 -22.71 7.24 -10.10
N GLY A 32 -21.90 6.59 -9.30
CA GLY A 32 -21.85 5.13 -9.21
C GLY A 32 -23.13 4.49 -8.67
N ARG A 33 -23.74 5.10 -7.63
CA ARG A 33 -24.99 4.59 -7.03
C ARG A 33 -26.15 4.59 -8.01
N ALA A 34 -26.40 5.69 -8.70
CA ALA A 34 -27.45 5.77 -9.72
C ALA A 34 -27.26 4.71 -10.79
N LYS A 35 -26.02 4.50 -11.22
CA LYS A 35 -25.69 3.44 -12.20
C LYS A 35 -25.87 2.04 -11.63
N CYS A 36 -25.52 1.80 -10.39
CA CYS A 36 -25.76 0.52 -9.71
C CYS A 36 -27.26 0.21 -9.66
N LEU A 37 -28.08 1.14 -9.18
CA LEU A 37 -29.53 0.97 -9.13
C LEU A 37 -30.13 0.68 -10.51
N GLN A 38 -29.66 1.35 -11.58
CA GLN A 38 -30.06 1.01 -12.94
C GLN A 38 -29.72 -0.43 -13.31
N ARG A 39 -28.52 -0.90 -12.94
CA ARG A 39 -28.13 -2.30 -13.19
C ARG A 39 -29.02 -3.28 -12.45
N LEU A 40 -29.38 -2.98 -11.19
CA LEU A 40 -30.32 -3.80 -10.41
C LEU A 40 -31.71 -3.85 -11.05
N VAL A 41 -32.24 -2.71 -11.53
CA VAL A 41 -33.49 -2.63 -12.28
C VAL A 41 -33.42 -3.45 -13.58
N ARG A 42 -32.31 -3.44 -14.29
CA ARG A 42 -32.07 -4.29 -15.48
C ARG A 42 -32.08 -5.78 -15.16
N LEU A 43 -31.70 -6.16 -13.97
CA LEU A 43 -31.75 -7.53 -13.47
C LEU A 43 -33.13 -7.93 -12.96
N ASN A 44 -34.13 -7.05 -13.06
CA ASN A 44 -35.48 -7.22 -12.53
C ASN A 44 -35.53 -7.47 -11.01
N LEU A 45 -34.55 -6.92 -10.28
CA LEU A 45 -34.57 -6.98 -8.81
C LEU A 45 -35.61 -6.02 -8.24
N PRO A 46 -36.16 -6.29 -7.05
CA PRO A 46 -37.17 -5.47 -6.42
C PRO A 46 -36.56 -4.19 -5.83
N VAL A 47 -36.24 -3.24 -6.71
CA VAL A 47 -35.71 -1.92 -6.34
C VAL A 47 -36.86 -0.93 -6.23
N PRO A 48 -36.98 -0.17 -5.14
CA PRO A 48 -38.00 0.89 -5.04
C PRO A 48 -37.85 1.92 -6.16
N ARG A 49 -38.97 2.57 -6.53
CA ARG A 49 -38.98 3.61 -7.57
C ARG A 49 -37.94 4.70 -7.25
N THR A 50 -37.16 5.08 -8.25
CA THR A 50 -35.97 5.90 -8.04
C THR A 50 -35.82 6.92 -9.17
N VAL A 51 -35.50 8.17 -8.83
CA VAL A 51 -35.13 9.24 -9.75
C VAL A 51 -33.69 9.65 -9.49
N ALA A 52 -32.86 9.78 -10.54
CA ALA A 52 -31.49 10.24 -10.47
C ALA A 52 -31.34 11.68 -10.97
N LEU A 53 -30.64 12.52 -10.20
CA LEU A 53 -30.29 13.89 -10.56
C LEU A 53 -28.81 13.90 -10.99
N SER A 54 -28.54 14.52 -12.14
CA SER A 54 -27.18 14.61 -12.69
C SER A 54 -26.30 15.58 -11.89
N PHE A 55 -24.99 15.48 -12.12
CA PHE A 55 -23.98 16.39 -11.54
C PHE A 55 -24.32 17.86 -11.88
N ASP A 56 -24.73 18.15 -13.13
CA ASP A 56 -25.10 19.49 -13.54
C ASP A 56 -26.33 20.01 -12.79
N THR A 57 -27.31 19.13 -12.55
CA THR A 57 -28.48 19.49 -11.75
C THR A 57 -28.10 19.82 -10.32
N VAL A 58 -27.30 18.97 -9.67
CA VAL A 58 -26.87 19.19 -8.28
C VAL A 58 -26.04 20.45 -8.16
N LYS A 59 -25.17 20.72 -9.14
CA LYS A 59 -24.41 21.96 -9.22
C LYS A 59 -25.34 23.18 -9.41
N ALA A 60 -26.38 23.07 -10.24
CA ALA A 60 -27.37 24.14 -10.38
C ALA A 60 -28.14 24.38 -9.08
N ILE A 61 -28.49 23.31 -8.33
CA ILE A 61 -29.11 23.41 -7.01
C ILE A 61 -28.22 24.16 -6.01
N SER A 62 -26.92 23.87 -5.98
CA SER A 62 -25.98 24.58 -5.10
C SER A 62 -25.92 26.08 -5.38
N LEU A 63 -26.19 26.47 -6.63
CA LEU A 63 -26.30 27.86 -7.10
C LEU A 63 -27.71 28.45 -6.93
N GLY A 64 -28.66 27.76 -6.31
CA GLY A 64 -30.00 28.22 -5.99
C GLY A 64 -31.08 27.86 -7.06
N ARG A 65 -30.74 27.11 -8.10
CA ARG A 65 -31.71 26.68 -9.14
C ARG A 65 -32.22 25.28 -8.82
N ILE A 66 -33.34 25.22 -8.10
CA ILE A 66 -33.97 23.95 -7.69
C ILE A 66 -34.94 23.49 -8.80
N PRO A 67 -34.93 22.17 -9.15
CA PRO A 67 -35.93 21.62 -10.05
C PRO A 67 -37.33 21.71 -9.42
N ASP A 68 -38.39 21.65 -10.22
CA ASP A 68 -39.77 21.61 -9.73
C ASP A 68 -39.98 20.35 -8.89
N THR A 69 -39.98 20.53 -7.56
CA THR A 69 -40.13 19.44 -6.59
C THR A 69 -41.55 18.86 -6.60
N GLY A 70 -42.57 19.64 -6.96
CA GLY A 70 -43.91 19.13 -7.14
C GLY A 70 -44.01 18.16 -8.32
N GLN A 71 -43.40 18.49 -9.46
CA GLN A 71 -43.30 17.60 -10.59
C GLN A 71 -42.47 16.34 -10.25
N LEU A 72 -41.40 16.48 -9.49
CA LEU A 72 -40.54 15.37 -9.06
C LEU A 72 -41.30 14.42 -8.13
N LEU A 73 -42.09 14.94 -7.18
CA LEU A 73 -42.94 14.16 -6.29
C LEU A 73 -44.04 13.39 -7.06
N SER A 74 -44.57 13.94 -8.15
CA SER A 74 -45.62 13.27 -8.94
C SER A 74 -45.16 11.95 -9.58
N VAL A 75 -43.88 11.66 -9.60
CA VAL A 75 -43.32 10.39 -10.08
C VAL A 75 -43.54 9.26 -9.09
N PHE A 76 -43.68 9.56 -7.80
CA PHE A 76 -43.78 8.61 -6.69
C PHE A 76 -45.26 8.39 -6.28
N ASP A 77 -45.49 7.37 -5.46
CA ASP A 77 -46.78 7.21 -4.82
C ASP A 77 -47.05 8.43 -3.92
N PRO A 78 -48.21 9.06 -3.97
CA PRO A 78 -48.54 10.21 -3.14
C PRO A 78 -48.40 10.00 -1.64
N ASP A 79 -48.54 8.76 -1.19
CA ASP A 79 -48.44 8.36 0.20
C ASP A 79 -47.02 7.85 0.60
N ALA A 80 -46.11 7.74 -0.35
CA ALA A 80 -44.77 7.26 -0.11
C ALA A 80 -43.89 8.27 0.65
N LEU A 81 -43.13 7.79 1.59
CA LEU A 81 -41.99 8.53 2.11
C LEU A 81 -40.77 8.35 1.17
N LEU A 82 -39.94 9.37 1.10
CA LEU A 82 -38.77 9.37 0.20
C LEU A 82 -37.46 9.46 0.99
N CYS A 83 -36.39 9.00 0.36
CA CYS A 83 -35.04 9.30 0.80
C CYS A 83 -34.22 9.94 -0.31
N VAL A 84 -33.23 10.77 0.08
CA VAL A 84 -32.21 11.30 -0.83
C VAL A 84 -30.85 10.78 -0.45
N ARG A 85 -30.15 10.21 -1.43
CA ARG A 85 -28.88 9.55 -1.26
C ARG A 85 -27.82 10.16 -2.19
N PRO A 86 -26.56 10.38 -1.72
CA PRO A 86 -25.47 10.87 -2.57
C PRO A 86 -25.04 9.80 -3.58
N SER A 87 -24.63 10.24 -4.76
CA SER A 87 -24.17 9.40 -5.86
C SER A 87 -22.94 10.06 -6.53
N SER A 88 -21.77 9.95 -5.94
CA SER A 88 -20.48 10.31 -6.52
C SER A 88 -20.01 9.24 -7.51
N GLN A 89 -18.99 9.53 -8.30
CA GLN A 89 -18.33 8.52 -9.15
C GLN A 89 -17.70 7.43 -8.31
N ASP A 90 -17.03 7.83 -7.23
CA ASP A 90 -16.40 6.94 -6.27
C ASP A 90 -16.96 7.20 -4.87
N PRO A 91 -17.51 6.19 -4.19
CA PRO A 91 -18.05 6.31 -2.84
C PRO A 91 -17.00 6.67 -1.79
N ASP A 92 -15.72 6.35 -2.02
CA ASP A 92 -14.61 6.62 -1.09
C ASP A 92 -14.27 8.11 -0.98
N TRP A 93 -14.66 8.91 -1.95
CA TRP A 93 -14.50 10.37 -1.86
C TRP A 93 -15.37 11.00 -0.76
N GLY A 94 -16.34 10.24 -0.25
CA GLY A 94 -17.29 10.72 0.73
C GLY A 94 -18.44 11.49 0.08
N GLY A 95 -19.28 12.09 0.91
CA GLY A 95 -20.44 12.85 0.45
C GLY A 95 -21.35 13.24 1.62
N PRO A 96 -22.41 13.99 1.36
CA PRO A 96 -23.40 14.31 2.37
C PRO A 96 -24.09 13.04 2.90
N THR A 97 -24.59 13.11 4.11
CA THR A 97 -25.35 12.01 4.73
C THR A 97 -26.64 11.74 3.97
N THR A 98 -27.03 10.47 3.85
CA THR A 98 -28.37 10.09 3.33
C THR A 98 -29.45 10.62 4.23
N ILE A 99 -30.47 11.22 3.66
CA ILE A 99 -31.65 11.77 4.36
C ILE A 99 -32.86 10.86 4.10
N LEU A 100 -33.46 10.37 5.18
CA LEU A 100 -34.61 9.46 5.16
C LEU A 100 -35.91 10.16 5.57
N ASN A 101 -37.04 9.55 5.30
CA ASN A 101 -38.40 9.94 5.76
C ASN A 101 -38.89 11.32 5.24
N ILE A 102 -38.41 11.76 4.09
CA ILE A 102 -38.89 12.99 3.45
C ILE A 102 -40.37 12.79 3.05
N GLY A 103 -41.21 13.73 3.35
CA GLY A 103 -42.67 13.65 3.20
C GLY A 103 -43.41 13.35 4.51
N MET A 104 -42.66 13.00 5.57
CA MET A 104 -43.25 12.81 6.90
C MET A 104 -43.71 14.14 7.48
N ASN A 105 -44.99 14.21 7.84
CA ASN A 105 -45.66 15.35 8.41
C ASN A 105 -46.81 14.87 9.27
N ASP A 106 -47.65 15.77 9.82
CA ASP A 106 -48.76 15.42 10.70
C ASP A 106 -49.79 14.51 10.01
N ALA A 107 -50.07 14.75 8.73
CA ALA A 107 -51.05 13.94 7.97
C ALA A 107 -50.47 12.52 7.68
N ALA A 108 -49.18 12.44 7.30
CA ALA A 108 -48.52 11.16 7.10
C ALA A 108 -48.39 10.37 8.42
N CYS A 109 -48.11 11.06 9.52
CA CYS A 109 -48.05 10.44 10.85
C CYS A 109 -49.42 9.85 11.24
N ALA A 110 -50.47 10.59 11.05
CA ALA A 110 -51.83 10.09 11.34
C ALA A 110 -52.23 8.87 10.49
N ARG A 111 -51.85 8.85 9.22
CA ARG A 111 -52.08 7.73 8.29
C ARG A 111 -51.25 6.51 8.72
N LEU A 112 -49.96 6.70 8.93
CA LEU A 112 -49.03 5.61 9.31
C LEU A 112 -49.37 5.07 10.72
N SER A 113 -49.88 5.90 11.62
CA SER A 113 -50.37 5.42 12.92
C SER A 113 -51.51 4.40 12.82
N ALA A 114 -52.36 4.49 11.81
CA ALA A 114 -53.39 3.50 11.56
C ALA A 114 -52.84 2.17 10.99
N GLU A 115 -51.73 2.21 10.28
CA GLU A 115 -51.08 1.07 9.61
C GLU A 115 -50.06 0.36 10.49
N LEU A 116 -49.18 1.14 11.16
CA LEU A 116 -47.99 0.66 11.89
C LEU A 116 -48.14 0.73 13.40
N GLY A 117 -49.20 1.40 13.86
CA GLY A 117 -49.36 1.80 15.25
C GLY A 117 -48.75 3.18 15.56
N PRO A 118 -49.32 3.87 16.58
CA PRO A 118 -48.91 5.23 16.92
C PRO A 118 -47.46 5.36 17.32
N GLU A 119 -46.94 4.43 18.11
CA GLU A 119 -45.53 4.45 18.58
C GLU A 119 -44.53 4.41 17.43
N ALA A 120 -44.72 3.55 16.42
CA ALA A 120 -43.85 3.44 15.28
C ALA A 120 -43.91 4.68 14.36
N ALA A 121 -45.12 5.19 14.13
CA ALA A 121 -45.30 6.39 13.30
C ALA A 121 -44.70 7.64 13.97
N GLU A 122 -44.88 7.84 15.28
CA GLU A 122 -44.27 8.94 16.04
C GLU A 122 -42.74 8.82 16.10
N ALA A 123 -42.21 7.60 16.24
CA ALA A 123 -40.75 7.37 16.19
C ALA A 123 -40.17 7.73 14.84
N LEU A 124 -40.83 7.38 13.71
CA LEU A 124 -40.42 7.77 12.37
C LEU A 124 -40.43 9.29 12.19
N TYR A 125 -41.53 9.95 12.65
CA TYR A 125 -41.65 11.40 12.55
C TYR A 125 -40.59 12.12 13.39
N ARG A 126 -40.34 11.70 14.62
CA ARG A 126 -39.28 12.24 15.48
C ARG A 126 -37.90 12.10 14.83
N ARG A 127 -37.56 10.92 14.29
CA ARG A 127 -36.29 10.71 13.56
C ARG A 127 -36.16 11.65 12.38
N TRP A 128 -37.25 11.91 11.67
CA TRP A 128 -37.28 12.86 10.58
C TRP A 128 -37.02 14.29 11.05
N VAL A 129 -37.69 14.75 12.08
CA VAL A 129 -37.49 16.09 12.67
C VAL A 129 -36.05 16.27 13.11
N GLN A 130 -35.50 15.31 13.84
CA GLN A 130 -34.09 15.35 14.28
C GLN A 130 -33.09 15.36 13.11
N SER A 131 -33.30 14.51 12.11
CA SER A 131 -32.43 14.45 10.93
C SER A 131 -32.51 15.73 10.10
N TYR A 132 -33.71 16.28 9.94
CA TYR A 132 -33.93 17.54 9.21
C TYR A 132 -33.28 18.71 9.95
N ALA A 133 -33.48 18.82 11.25
CA ALA A 133 -32.92 19.86 12.09
C ALA A 133 -31.38 19.91 11.93
N VAL A 134 -30.70 18.80 12.15
CA VAL A 134 -29.24 18.71 12.17
C VAL A 134 -28.63 18.80 10.75
N HIS A 135 -29.16 18.03 9.79
CA HIS A 135 -28.55 17.88 8.49
C HIS A 135 -29.06 18.83 7.42
N VAL A 136 -30.28 19.36 7.56
CA VAL A 136 -30.89 20.23 6.57
C VAL A 136 -30.92 21.68 7.05
N ALA A 137 -31.56 21.93 8.20
CA ALA A 137 -31.64 23.26 8.81
C ALA A 137 -30.33 23.72 9.48
N ARG A 138 -29.41 22.80 9.77
CA ARG A 138 -28.10 23.09 10.39
C ARG A 138 -28.19 23.66 11.82
N LEU A 139 -29.16 23.22 12.56
CA LEU A 139 -29.36 23.56 13.97
C LEU A 139 -28.40 22.79 14.86
N ASP A 140 -28.28 23.21 16.12
CA ASP A 140 -27.39 22.59 17.08
C ASP A 140 -27.82 21.14 17.40
N PRO A 141 -26.98 20.12 17.16
CA PRO A 141 -27.31 18.73 17.45
C PRO A 141 -27.65 18.49 18.92
N ASP A 142 -27.02 19.19 19.85
CA ASP A 142 -27.18 18.98 21.31
C ASP A 142 -28.63 19.19 21.75
N ALA A 143 -29.36 20.14 21.13
CA ALA A 143 -30.76 20.40 21.40
C ALA A 143 -31.70 19.18 21.13
N PHE A 144 -31.23 18.25 20.25
CA PHE A 144 -32.02 17.10 19.83
C PHE A 144 -31.49 15.77 20.42
N GLU A 145 -30.23 15.68 20.84
CA GLU A 145 -29.62 14.48 21.40
C GLU A 145 -30.12 14.22 22.84
N GLU A 146 -30.48 15.24 23.59
CA GLU A 146 -31.01 15.12 24.96
C GLU A 146 -32.45 14.62 25.03
N ILE A 147 -33.14 14.48 23.87
CA ILE A 147 -34.55 14.01 23.84
C ILE A 147 -34.57 12.50 24.02
N ASP A 148 -35.07 12.06 25.18
CA ASP A 148 -35.27 10.63 25.46
C ASP A 148 -36.24 10.02 24.42
N ALA A 149 -35.71 9.06 23.66
CA ALA A 149 -36.43 8.40 22.57
C ALA A 149 -37.66 7.57 23.04
N GLU A 150 -37.66 7.13 24.30
CA GLU A 150 -38.70 6.29 24.88
C GLU A 150 -39.75 7.12 25.66
N ALA A 151 -39.58 8.44 25.77
CA ALA A 151 -40.52 9.30 26.44
C ALA A 151 -41.82 9.42 25.62
N PRO A 152 -43.01 9.34 26.24
CA PRO A 152 -44.29 9.42 25.53
C PRO A 152 -44.53 10.72 24.77
N ASP A 153 -43.84 11.81 25.10
CA ASP A 153 -43.96 13.12 24.45
C ASP A 153 -42.69 13.45 23.59
N ALA A 154 -41.88 12.45 23.22
CA ALA A 154 -40.65 12.65 22.53
C ALA A 154 -40.79 13.38 21.17
N LEU A 155 -41.81 13.08 20.40
CA LEU A 155 -42.12 13.77 19.14
C LEU A 155 -42.51 15.25 19.41
N ALA A 156 -43.37 15.49 20.39
CA ALA A 156 -43.81 16.86 20.71
C ALA A 156 -42.65 17.72 21.25
N ARG A 157 -41.68 17.10 21.93
CA ARG A 157 -40.42 17.77 22.34
C ARG A 157 -39.55 18.09 21.13
N ALA A 158 -39.37 17.15 20.21
CA ALA A 158 -38.56 17.35 19.01
C ALA A 158 -39.13 18.48 18.12
N LEU A 159 -40.45 18.53 17.94
CA LEU A 159 -41.10 19.59 17.16
C LEU A 159 -40.95 20.95 17.86
N ARG A 160 -41.11 21.01 19.19
CA ARG A 160 -40.85 22.25 19.96
C ARG A 160 -39.40 22.68 19.91
N ALA A 161 -38.43 21.78 20.09
CA ALA A 161 -37.02 22.09 19.98
C ALA A 161 -36.68 22.65 18.60
N TYR A 162 -37.29 22.08 17.53
CA TYR A 162 -37.11 22.62 16.18
C TYR A 162 -37.71 24.06 16.08
N GLU A 163 -38.89 24.30 16.55
CA GLU A 163 -39.55 25.61 16.50
C GLU A 163 -38.78 26.67 17.30
N ASP A 164 -38.27 26.28 18.48
CA ASP A 164 -37.47 27.16 19.34
C ASP A 164 -36.12 27.54 18.71
N GLU A 165 -35.45 26.58 18.06
CA GLU A 165 -34.15 26.81 17.45
C GLU A 165 -34.21 27.45 16.04
N ALA A 166 -35.24 27.07 15.24
CA ALA A 166 -35.41 27.58 13.89
C ALA A 166 -36.22 28.91 13.82
N GLU A 167 -36.91 29.29 14.91
CA GLU A 167 -37.85 30.41 14.96
C GLU A 167 -39.03 30.26 13.98
N GLU A 168 -39.28 29.05 13.48
CA GLU A 168 -40.40 28.72 12.57
C GLU A 168 -40.89 27.29 12.79
N PRO A 169 -42.16 26.98 12.50
CA PRO A 169 -42.69 25.63 12.68
C PRO A 169 -42.06 24.66 11.69
N PHE A 170 -42.00 23.36 12.07
CA PHE A 170 -41.48 22.31 11.22
C PHE A 170 -42.26 22.24 9.88
N PRO A 171 -41.57 22.23 8.72
CA PRO A 171 -42.23 22.28 7.41
C PRO A 171 -43.11 21.07 7.15
N GLN A 172 -44.38 21.32 6.84
CA GLN A 172 -45.41 20.29 6.62
C GLN A 172 -45.59 19.92 5.14
N ASP A 173 -45.11 20.75 4.21
CA ASP A 173 -45.24 20.49 2.77
C ASP A 173 -44.09 19.63 2.26
N PRO A 174 -44.34 18.41 1.71
CA PRO A 174 -43.32 17.51 1.18
C PRO A 174 -42.47 18.13 0.08
N ALA A 175 -43.02 19.05 -0.74
CA ALA A 175 -42.27 19.68 -1.81
C ALA A 175 -41.20 20.66 -1.25
N THR A 176 -41.58 21.38 -0.20
CA THR A 176 -40.65 22.25 0.54
C THR A 176 -39.58 21.44 1.23
N GLN A 177 -39.94 20.35 1.93
CA GLN A 177 -38.99 19.46 2.58
C GLN A 177 -37.96 18.92 1.57
N LEU A 178 -38.40 18.40 0.44
CA LEU A 178 -37.51 17.87 -0.61
C LEU A 178 -36.59 18.95 -1.18
N ALA A 179 -37.12 20.17 -1.44
CA ALA A 179 -36.35 21.29 -1.95
C ALA A 179 -35.19 21.66 -1.02
N GLU A 180 -35.46 21.74 0.29
CA GLU A 180 -34.45 22.08 1.30
C GLU A 180 -33.39 20.97 1.47
N VAL A 181 -33.81 19.69 1.45
CA VAL A 181 -32.91 18.55 1.47
C VAL A 181 -31.93 18.60 0.29
N LEU A 182 -32.46 18.75 -0.93
CA LEU A 182 -31.63 18.84 -2.14
C LEU A 182 -30.66 20.00 -2.07
N ARG A 183 -31.10 21.17 -1.60
CA ARG A 183 -30.26 22.34 -1.41
C ARG A 183 -29.15 22.12 -0.39
N SER A 184 -29.51 21.56 0.77
CA SER A 184 -28.54 21.29 1.83
C SER A 184 -27.46 20.30 1.41
N MET A 185 -27.86 19.19 0.76
CA MET A 185 -26.90 18.18 0.28
C MET A 185 -25.99 18.74 -0.82
N ALA A 186 -26.52 19.51 -1.76
CA ALA A 186 -25.72 20.13 -2.81
C ALA A 186 -24.69 21.13 -2.24
N ARG A 187 -25.09 21.96 -1.27
CA ARG A 187 -24.18 22.91 -0.60
C ARG A 187 -23.13 22.21 0.27
N ALA A 188 -23.51 21.12 0.94
CA ALA A 188 -22.55 20.34 1.74
C ALA A 188 -21.39 19.80 0.89
N TRP A 189 -21.67 19.36 -0.34
CA TRP A 189 -20.64 18.90 -1.27
C TRP A 189 -19.68 20.01 -1.70
N GLU A 190 -20.19 21.22 -1.93
CA GLU A 190 -19.40 22.36 -2.38
C GLU A 190 -18.69 23.10 -1.25
N SER A 191 -18.84 22.67 0.00
CA SER A 191 -18.13 23.29 1.14
C SER A 191 -16.62 23.11 1.03
N VAL A 192 -15.87 24.10 1.54
CA VAL A 192 -14.39 24.11 1.47
C VAL A 192 -13.79 22.86 2.15
N SER A 193 -14.30 22.53 3.35
CA SER A 193 -13.83 21.37 4.10
C SER A 193 -14.09 20.05 3.38
N ALA A 194 -15.27 19.88 2.76
CA ALA A 194 -15.58 18.69 1.99
C ALA A 194 -14.70 18.57 0.73
N ARG A 195 -14.41 19.70 0.08
CA ARG A 195 -13.51 19.73 -1.09
C ARG A 195 -12.09 19.32 -0.70
N LEU A 196 -11.51 19.91 0.33
CA LEU A 196 -10.17 19.55 0.82
C LEU A 196 -10.08 18.08 1.22
N LEU A 197 -11.13 17.55 1.87
CA LEU A 197 -11.17 16.13 2.24
C LEU A 197 -11.18 15.21 1.01
N ARG A 198 -11.93 15.60 -0.04
CA ARG A 198 -11.96 14.83 -1.30
C ARG A 198 -10.62 14.87 -2.02
N GLU A 199 -10.01 16.05 -2.13
CA GLU A 199 -8.68 16.22 -2.73
C GLU A 199 -7.64 15.37 -2.00
N ALA A 200 -7.68 15.34 -0.65
CA ALA A 200 -6.81 14.46 0.15
C ALA A 200 -7.04 12.96 -0.12
N LYS A 201 -8.23 12.57 -0.59
CA LYS A 201 -8.58 11.21 -1.01
C LYS A 201 -8.31 10.94 -2.50
N GLY A 202 -7.69 11.87 -3.21
CA GLY A 202 -7.33 11.72 -4.63
C GLY A 202 -8.48 11.98 -5.60
N ALA A 203 -9.57 12.62 -5.17
CA ALA A 203 -10.64 13.02 -6.08
C ALA A 203 -10.18 14.14 -7.03
N PRO A 204 -10.60 14.13 -8.32
CA PRO A 204 -10.38 15.25 -9.21
C PRO A 204 -10.98 16.55 -8.66
N VAL A 205 -10.37 17.69 -9.00
CA VAL A 205 -10.83 19.02 -8.55
C VAL A 205 -12.28 19.30 -9.00
N ASP A 206 -12.68 18.76 -10.14
CA ASP A 206 -14.01 18.88 -10.75
C ASP A 206 -14.94 17.71 -10.44
N ALA A 207 -14.63 16.90 -9.42
CA ALA A 207 -15.45 15.76 -9.01
C ALA A 207 -16.91 16.17 -8.75
N GLY A 208 -17.84 15.59 -9.50
CA GLY A 208 -19.28 15.89 -9.41
C GLY A 208 -20.00 15.04 -8.37
N LEU A 209 -21.13 15.57 -7.89
CA LEU A 209 -22.12 14.84 -7.08
C LEU A 209 -23.43 14.72 -7.86
N GLY A 210 -23.94 13.49 -8.03
CA GLY A 210 -25.32 13.19 -8.32
C GLY A 210 -26.10 12.95 -7.02
N LEU A 211 -27.43 13.07 -7.12
CA LEU A 211 -28.32 12.69 -6.03
C LEU A 211 -29.35 11.68 -6.55
N VAL A 212 -29.75 10.78 -5.69
CA VAL A 212 -30.79 9.79 -5.97
C VAL A 212 -31.96 10.04 -5.01
N VAL A 213 -33.13 10.31 -5.55
CA VAL A 213 -34.39 10.38 -4.80
C VAL A 213 -35.09 9.04 -4.97
N GLN A 214 -35.34 8.33 -3.88
CA GLN A 214 -35.88 6.97 -3.91
C GLN A 214 -37.05 6.83 -2.95
N GLU A 215 -38.06 6.12 -3.40
CA GLU A 215 -39.21 5.68 -2.57
C GLU A 215 -38.67 4.76 -1.46
N MET A 216 -39.18 4.93 -0.26
CA MET A 216 -38.71 4.15 0.88
C MET A 216 -39.58 2.89 1.04
N ALA A 217 -38.90 1.74 1.20
CA ALA A 217 -39.47 0.61 1.92
C ALA A 217 -39.21 0.87 3.41
N LEU A 218 -40.26 0.88 4.21
CA LEU A 218 -40.20 1.47 5.56
C LEU A 218 -39.43 0.60 6.58
N GLY A 219 -39.43 -0.73 6.40
CA GLY A 219 -38.83 -1.64 7.37
C GLY A 219 -39.57 -1.69 8.73
N PHE A 220 -40.79 -1.18 8.76
CA PHE A 220 -41.73 -1.24 9.86
C PHE A 220 -43.03 -1.81 9.38
N GLY A 221 -43.72 -2.57 10.21
CA GLY A 221 -45.00 -3.15 9.86
C GLY A 221 -45.44 -4.28 10.78
N PRO A 222 -46.71 -4.73 10.66
CA PRO A 222 -47.26 -5.81 11.51
C PRO A 222 -46.67 -7.19 11.18
N GLY A 223 -46.20 -7.41 9.95
CA GLY A 223 -45.44 -8.61 9.56
C GLY A 223 -43.96 -8.49 9.84
N GLU A 224 -43.14 -9.50 9.44
CA GLU A 224 -41.70 -9.37 9.54
C GLU A 224 -41.23 -8.22 8.66
N SER A 225 -40.70 -7.21 9.29
CA SER A 225 -40.25 -5.97 8.68
C SER A 225 -38.95 -5.54 9.34
N GLY A 226 -38.04 -4.96 8.55
CA GLY A 226 -36.76 -4.51 9.08
C GLY A 226 -35.77 -4.24 7.95
N SER A 227 -34.56 -3.85 8.31
CA SER A 227 -33.49 -3.55 7.35
C SER A 227 -32.23 -4.34 7.66
N GLY A 228 -31.39 -4.53 6.65
CA GLY A 228 -30.17 -5.29 6.82
C GLY A 228 -29.17 -5.08 5.71
N VAL A 229 -28.03 -5.72 5.93
CA VAL A 229 -26.93 -5.80 4.96
C VAL A 229 -26.49 -7.24 4.84
N LEU A 230 -26.30 -7.73 3.62
CA LEU A 230 -25.83 -9.07 3.30
C LEU A 230 -24.61 -9.02 2.41
N GLN A 231 -23.65 -9.90 2.68
CA GLN A 231 -22.52 -10.23 1.83
C GLN A 231 -22.40 -11.75 1.72
N LEU A 232 -21.95 -12.27 0.57
CA LEU A 232 -21.74 -13.71 0.35
C LEU A 232 -20.30 -14.13 0.63
N VAL A 233 -19.50 -13.19 1.11
CA VAL A 233 -18.08 -13.38 1.45
C VAL A 233 -17.77 -12.64 2.74
N ASP A 234 -16.91 -13.20 3.54
CA ASP A 234 -16.35 -12.51 4.70
C ASP A 234 -15.36 -11.41 4.21
N PRO A 235 -15.59 -10.13 4.53
CA PRO A 235 -14.78 -9.02 4.01
C PRO A 235 -13.35 -9.00 4.54
N ASP A 236 -13.09 -9.62 5.68
CA ASP A 236 -11.75 -9.65 6.30
C ASP A 236 -10.92 -10.80 5.77
N THR A 237 -11.53 -11.97 5.60
CA THR A 237 -10.83 -13.19 5.21
C THR A 237 -10.96 -13.56 3.73
N GLY A 238 -11.98 -13.05 3.04
CA GLY A 238 -12.29 -13.42 1.66
C GLY A 238 -12.89 -14.84 1.51
N LEU A 239 -13.23 -15.51 2.58
CA LEU A 239 -13.83 -16.85 2.54
C LEU A 239 -15.32 -16.77 2.18
N LYS A 240 -15.82 -17.79 1.49
CA LYS A 240 -17.25 -17.90 1.15
C LYS A 240 -18.04 -18.12 2.44
N GLN A 241 -18.74 -17.12 2.87
CA GLN A 241 -19.56 -17.14 4.07
C GLN A 241 -20.61 -16.05 3.95
N VAL A 242 -21.87 -16.35 4.27
CA VAL A 242 -22.88 -15.31 4.40
C VAL A 242 -22.59 -14.49 5.66
N THR A 243 -22.32 -13.21 5.46
CA THR A 243 -22.03 -12.26 6.54
C THR A 243 -22.97 -11.08 6.43
N GLY A 244 -23.09 -10.34 7.52
CA GLY A 244 -23.97 -9.19 7.62
C GLY A 244 -24.87 -9.24 8.83
N ARG A 245 -25.87 -8.36 8.88
CA ARG A 245 -26.80 -8.23 10.00
C ARG A 245 -28.17 -7.81 9.50
N TYR A 246 -29.17 -8.20 10.24
CA TYR A 246 -30.56 -7.77 10.06
C TYR A 246 -31.13 -7.26 11.38
N LEU A 247 -31.92 -6.20 11.35
CA LEU A 247 -32.60 -5.68 12.51
C LEU A 247 -34.08 -5.55 12.17
N SER A 248 -34.95 -6.24 12.93
CA SER A 248 -36.42 -6.11 12.82
C SER A 248 -36.85 -4.71 13.26
N GLN A 249 -37.92 -4.21 12.65
CA GLN A 249 -38.49 -2.89 12.92
C GLN A 249 -37.42 -1.77 12.86
N SER A 250 -36.72 -1.67 11.72
CA SER A 250 -35.62 -0.73 11.55
C SER A 250 -35.50 -0.20 10.13
N GLN A 251 -34.76 0.90 9.97
CA GLN A 251 -34.51 1.55 8.69
C GLN A 251 -33.02 1.67 8.36
N GLY A 252 -32.70 1.68 7.08
CA GLY A 252 -31.39 1.99 6.54
C GLY A 252 -30.29 1.09 7.12
N ARG A 253 -29.28 1.69 7.75
CA ARG A 253 -28.12 0.98 8.31
C ARG A 253 -28.21 0.77 9.82
N ASP A 254 -29.38 0.85 10.43
CA ASP A 254 -29.54 0.66 11.88
C ASP A 254 -29.02 -0.71 12.33
N ALA A 255 -29.19 -1.74 11.50
CA ALA A 255 -28.68 -3.09 11.78
C ALA A 255 -27.17 -3.15 12.04
N LEU A 256 -26.37 -2.30 11.39
CA LEU A 256 -24.92 -2.25 11.59
C LEU A 256 -24.53 -1.58 12.91
N ARG A 257 -25.40 -0.71 13.46
CA ARG A 257 -25.18 0.02 14.71
C ARG A 257 -25.78 -0.68 15.92
N ALA A 258 -26.69 -1.62 15.70
CA ALA A 258 -27.48 -2.24 16.74
C ALA A 258 -26.71 -3.23 17.66
N GLY A 259 -25.47 -3.59 17.33
CA GLY A 259 -24.66 -4.51 18.12
C GLY A 259 -25.38 -5.84 18.38
N ALA A 260 -25.55 -6.19 19.65
CA ALA A 260 -26.19 -7.45 20.09
C ALA A 260 -27.70 -7.56 19.78
N ARG A 261 -28.37 -6.48 19.44
CA ARG A 261 -29.79 -6.49 19.04
C ARG A 261 -30.01 -6.95 17.59
N ALA A 262 -28.98 -6.87 16.75
CA ALA A 262 -29.07 -7.28 15.36
C ALA A 262 -29.02 -8.82 15.26
N LEU A 263 -29.90 -9.36 14.40
CA LEU A 263 -29.97 -10.78 14.13
C LEU A 263 -28.87 -11.23 13.18
N TYR A 264 -28.51 -12.50 13.29
CA TYR A 264 -27.73 -13.18 12.27
C TYR A 264 -28.56 -13.34 10.99
N LEU A 265 -27.92 -13.52 9.84
CA LEU A 265 -28.62 -13.77 8.60
C LEU A 265 -28.96 -15.26 8.45
N GLU A 266 -28.01 -16.15 8.63
CA GLU A 266 -28.20 -17.60 8.67
C GLU A 266 -28.40 -18.09 10.10
N ALA A 267 -28.99 -19.28 10.25
CA ALA A 267 -29.16 -19.96 11.53
C ALA A 267 -27.81 -20.09 12.25
N ASP A 268 -27.74 -19.52 13.45
CA ASP A 268 -26.50 -19.43 14.26
C ASP A 268 -26.79 -19.83 15.71
N PRO A 269 -26.04 -20.77 16.30
CA PRO A 269 -26.22 -21.17 17.69
C PRO A 269 -26.11 -20.03 18.72
N ARG A 270 -25.52 -18.91 18.33
CA ARG A 270 -25.29 -17.74 19.20
C ARG A 270 -26.51 -16.83 19.35
N GLY A 271 -27.52 -16.97 18.49
CA GLY A 271 -28.71 -16.13 18.56
C GLY A 271 -29.67 -16.29 17.39
N PRO A 272 -30.81 -15.59 17.42
CA PRO A 272 -31.84 -15.69 16.37
C PRO A 272 -31.36 -15.14 15.04
N SER A 273 -31.94 -15.66 13.96
CA SER A 273 -31.54 -15.34 12.59
C SER A 273 -32.73 -14.87 11.72
N LEU A 274 -32.39 -14.19 10.61
CA LEU A 274 -33.38 -13.84 9.59
C LEU A 274 -33.94 -15.11 8.90
N GLU A 275 -33.08 -16.11 8.67
CA GLU A 275 -33.46 -17.37 8.07
C GLU A 275 -34.59 -18.07 8.85
N GLU A 276 -34.55 -18.01 10.18
CA GLU A 276 -35.59 -18.57 11.04
C GLU A 276 -36.89 -17.73 11.04
N ARG A 277 -36.77 -16.39 10.96
CA ARG A 277 -37.90 -15.47 11.03
C ARG A 277 -38.64 -15.27 9.71
N ALA A 278 -37.88 -15.20 8.61
CA ALA A 278 -38.40 -14.94 7.26
C ALA A 278 -37.70 -15.80 6.22
N PRO A 279 -37.84 -17.14 6.25
CA PRO A 279 -37.09 -18.06 5.40
C PRO A 279 -37.27 -17.79 3.90
N GLU A 280 -38.49 -17.41 3.47
CA GLU A 280 -38.75 -17.12 2.05
C GLU A 280 -38.02 -15.83 1.59
N ALA A 281 -38.12 -14.77 2.37
CA ALA A 281 -37.44 -13.51 2.06
C ALA A 281 -35.91 -13.69 2.08
N PHE A 282 -35.38 -14.48 3.02
CA PHE A 282 -33.96 -14.78 3.09
C PHE A 282 -33.47 -15.62 1.90
N ALA A 283 -34.25 -16.62 1.48
CA ALA A 283 -33.93 -17.41 0.28
C ALA A 283 -33.90 -16.52 -0.98
N GLN A 284 -34.89 -15.64 -1.16
CA GLN A 284 -34.91 -14.66 -2.25
C GLN A 284 -33.69 -13.70 -2.18
N LEU A 285 -33.33 -13.23 -1.00
CA LEU A 285 -32.20 -12.35 -0.80
C LEU A 285 -30.88 -13.03 -1.23
N LYS A 286 -30.67 -14.28 -0.85
CA LYS A 286 -29.49 -15.06 -1.28
C LYS A 286 -29.46 -15.26 -2.80
N GLU A 287 -30.60 -15.56 -3.42
CA GLU A 287 -30.72 -15.69 -4.87
C GLU A 287 -30.38 -14.38 -5.58
N HIS A 288 -30.93 -13.26 -5.10
CA HIS A 288 -30.67 -11.93 -5.66
C HIS A 288 -29.18 -11.52 -5.49
N ALA A 289 -28.60 -11.77 -4.33
CA ALA A 289 -27.19 -11.51 -4.10
C ALA A 289 -26.28 -12.34 -5.01
N ALA A 290 -26.58 -13.63 -5.23
CA ALA A 290 -25.86 -14.49 -6.15
C ALA A 290 -26.00 -14.02 -7.60
N LEU A 291 -27.19 -13.57 -8.01
CA LEU A 291 -27.40 -12.99 -9.33
C LEU A 291 -26.62 -11.68 -9.51
N MET A 292 -26.62 -10.81 -8.49
CA MET A 292 -25.82 -9.58 -8.49
C MET A 292 -24.33 -9.91 -8.64
N ARG A 293 -23.81 -10.83 -7.84
CA ARG A 293 -22.41 -11.30 -7.93
C ARG A 293 -22.05 -11.71 -9.35
N GLN A 294 -22.85 -12.53 -9.97
CA GLN A 294 -22.62 -13.06 -11.33
C GLN A 294 -22.68 -11.96 -12.39
N ARG A 295 -23.71 -11.09 -12.33
CA ARG A 295 -23.98 -10.11 -13.38
C ARG A 295 -23.20 -8.81 -13.24
N LEU A 296 -22.90 -8.40 -12.01
CA LEU A 296 -22.04 -7.25 -11.72
C LEU A 296 -20.55 -7.64 -11.69
N ARG A 297 -20.29 -8.95 -11.71
CA ARG A 297 -18.95 -9.52 -11.79
C ARG A 297 -18.05 -9.12 -10.61
N ALA A 298 -18.65 -8.99 -9.42
CA ALA A 298 -17.97 -8.61 -8.18
C ALA A 298 -18.68 -9.19 -6.97
N GLU A 299 -17.98 -9.36 -5.87
CA GLU A 299 -18.61 -9.63 -4.58
C GLU A 299 -19.33 -8.35 -4.11
N MET A 300 -20.60 -8.49 -3.78
CA MET A 300 -21.46 -7.35 -3.48
C MET A 300 -21.92 -7.34 -2.04
N GLN A 301 -21.88 -6.17 -1.43
CA GLN A 301 -22.61 -5.87 -0.22
C GLN A 301 -23.98 -5.35 -0.62
N VAL A 302 -25.03 -6.08 -0.24
CA VAL A 302 -26.42 -5.79 -0.59
C VAL A 302 -27.10 -5.12 0.60
N GLU A 303 -27.58 -3.89 0.42
CA GLU A 303 -28.47 -3.22 1.37
C GLU A 303 -29.91 -3.58 1.02
N PHE A 304 -30.66 -4.08 1.99
CA PHE A 304 -32.04 -4.54 1.78
C PHE A 304 -32.96 -4.13 2.90
N THR A 305 -34.23 -4.07 2.58
CA THR A 305 -35.32 -3.89 3.55
C THR A 305 -36.39 -4.94 3.29
N ILE A 306 -36.94 -5.49 4.34
CA ILE A 306 -38.14 -6.31 4.31
C ILE A 306 -39.30 -5.46 4.87
N GLU A 307 -40.40 -5.37 4.19
CA GLU A 307 -41.61 -4.69 4.60
C GLU A 307 -42.80 -5.64 4.50
N ASN A 308 -43.41 -5.99 5.63
CA ASN A 308 -44.50 -6.96 5.71
C ASN A 308 -44.21 -8.27 4.94
N GLY A 309 -43.00 -8.80 5.10
CA GLY A 309 -42.52 -10.02 4.44
C GLY A 309 -42.08 -9.83 2.97
N THR A 310 -42.21 -8.65 2.39
CA THR A 310 -41.79 -8.35 1.01
C THR A 310 -40.37 -7.81 1.01
N LEU A 311 -39.48 -8.41 0.23
CA LEU A 311 -38.09 -8.00 0.10
C LEU A 311 -37.92 -6.86 -0.90
N PHE A 312 -37.12 -5.85 -0.54
CA PHE A 312 -36.66 -4.77 -1.40
C PHE A 312 -35.12 -4.66 -1.36
N ILE A 313 -34.50 -4.47 -2.52
CA ILE A 313 -33.06 -4.20 -2.63
C ILE A 313 -32.86 -2.70 -2.77
N LEU A 314 -32.18 -2.10 -1.79
CA LEU A 314 -31.99 -0.65 -1.71
C LEU A 314 -30.73 -0.16 -2.39
N ASP A 315 -29.67 -0.98 -2.36
CA ASP A 315 -28.38 -0.65 -2.96
C ASP A 315 -27.50 -1.91 -3.09
N GLY A 316 -26.45 -1.80 -3.90
CA GLY A 316 -25.38 -2.80 -3.99
C GLY A 316 -24.05 -2.10 -4.20
N VAL A 317 -23.13 -2.29 -3.28
CA VAL A 317 -21.75 -1.79 -3.40
C VAL A 317 -20.79 -2.97 -3.44
N VAL A 318 -19.63 -2.77 -4.05
CA VAL A 318 -18.57 -3.80 -3.99
C VAL A 318 -18.17 -3.97 -2.53
N VAL A 319 -17.98 -5.21 -2.09
CA VAL A 319 -17.56 -5.50 -0.70
C VAL A 319 -16.26 -4.76 -0.38
N PRO A 320 -16.24 -3.92 0.66
CA PRO A 320 -15.02 -3.32 1.15
C PRO A 320 -14.17 -4.42 1.80
N ALA A 321 -13.21 -4.96 1.06
CA ALA A 321 -12.42 -6.10 1.46
C ALA A 321 -11.05 -5.69 1.99
N SER A 322 -10.53 -6.42 2.98
CA SER A 322 -9.12 -6.35 3.36
C SER A 322 -8.21 -6.74 2.19
N ASP A 323 -6.93 -6.39 2.24
CA ASP A 323 -5.95 -6.77 1.21
C ASP A 323 -5.93 -8.28 0.97
N ALA A 324 -5.98 -9.08 2.04
CA ALA A 324 -6.03 -10.54 1.97
C ALA A 324 -7.32 -11.04 1.32
N ALA A 325 -8.44 -10.48 1.73
CA ALA A 325 -9.73 -10.82 1.16
C ALA A 325 -9.83 -10.43 -0.32
N ALA A 326 -9.30 -9.27 -0.71
CA ALA A 326 -9.31 -8.79 -2.10
C ALA A 326 -8.62 -9.78 -3.06
N ILE A 327 -7.48 -10.36 -2.65
CA ILE A 327 -6.78 -11.37 -3.45
C ILE A 327 -7.62 -12.64 -3.58
N ARG A 328 -8.12 -13.18 -2.46
CA ARG A 328 -8.94 -14.39 -2.48
C ARG A 328 -10.24 -14.23 -3.27
N ILE A 329 -10.87 -13.05 -3.14
CA ILE A 329 -12.07 -12.68 -3.91
C ILE A 329 -11.75 -12.65 -5.41
N ALA A 330 -10.67 -12.00 -5.82
CA ALA A 330 -10.27 -11.91 -7.22
C ALA A 330 -9.99 -13.29 -7.81
N VAL A 331 -9.24 -14.13 -7.10
CA VAL A 331 -8.93 -15.49 -7.53
C VAL A 331 -10.20 -16.33 -7.64
N ARG A 332 -11.06 -16.33 -6.61
CA ARG A 332 -12.30 -17.09 -6.62
C ARG A 332 -13.26 -16.65 -7.73
N LEU A 333 -13.38 -15.37 -7.99
CA LEU A 333 -14.21 -14.89 -9.09
C LEU A 333 -13.71 -15.41 -10.44
N ALA A 334 -12.40 -15.61 -10.60
CA ALA A 334 -11.84 -16.20 -11.81
C ALA A 334 -12.03 -17.73 -11.86
N GLU A 335 -11.85 -18.43 -10.74
CA GLU A 335 -12.12 -19.88 -10.62
C GLU A 335 -13.59 -20.20 -10.85
N ASP A 336 -14.51 -19.34 -10.41
CA ASP A 336 -15.95 -19.44 -10.66
C ASP A 336 -16.34 -18.97 -12.10
N GLU A 337 -15.38 -18.69 -12.97
CA GLU A 337 -15.57 -18.24 -14.37
C GLU A 337 -16.40 -16.94 -14.50
N ILE A 338 -16.48 -16.14 -13.43
CA ILE A 338 -17.20 -14.83 -13.44
C ILE A 338 -16.35 -13.75 -14.10
N ILE A 339 -15.04 -13.81 -13.87
CA ILE A 339 -14.04 -12.95 -14.49
C ILE A 339 -12.92 -13.80 -15.10
N THR A 340 -12.09 -13.21 -15.93
CA THR A 340 -10.89 -13.88 -16.44
C THR A 340 -9.73 -13.80 -15.46
N PRO A 341 -8.72 -14.69 -15.53
CA PRO A 341 -7.48 -14.56 -14.75
C PRO A 341 -6.80 -13.18 -14.92
N ARG A 342 -6.79 -12.64 -16.14
CA ARG A 342 -6.25 -11.29 -16.42
C ARG A 342 -7.02 -10.19 -15.69
N GLU A 343 -8.34 -10.28 -15.64
CA GLU A 343 -9.15 -9.34 -14.88
C GLU A 343 -8.89 -9.46 -13.38
N ALA A 344 -8.67 -10.69 -12.87
CA ALA A 344 -8.29 -10.90 -11.47
C ALA A 344 -6.95 -10.22 -11.16
N VAL A 345 -5.93 -10.41 -12.01
CA VAL A 345 -4.63 -9.74 -11.91
C VAL A 345 -4.79 -8.21 -11.91
N MET A 346 -5.66 -7.67 -12.74
CA MET A 346 -5.88 -6.21 -12.85
C MET A 346 -6.64 -5.60 -11.67
N ARG A 347 -7.42 -6.40 -10.92
CA ARG A 347 -8.23 -5.92 -9.79
C ARG A 347 -7.46 -5.77 -8.49
N VAL A 348 -6.37 -6.51 -8.32
CA VAL A 348 -5.57 -6.48 -7.10
C VAL A 348 -4.53 -5.37 -7.18
N GLN A 349 -4.50 -4.50 -6.18
CA GLN A 349 -3.48 -3.48 -6.10
C GLN A 349 -2.12 -4.12 -5.75
N PRO A 350 -1.02 -3.84 -6.48
CA PRO A 350 0.28 -4.43 -6.18
C PRO A 350 0.76 -4.16 -4.75
N ARG A 351 0.43 -3.01 -4.18
CA ARG A 351 0.79 -2.65 -2.80
C ARG A 351 0.12 -3.55 -1.76
N ALA A 352 -1.07 -4.07 -2.04
CA ALA A 352 -1.77 -5.00 -1.15
C ALA A 352 -0.98 -6.29 -0.89
N LEU A 353 -0.14 -6.72 -1.84
CA LEU A 353 0.74 -7.87 -1.63
C LEU A 353 1.78 -7.64 -0.54
N SER A 354 2.25 -6.40 -0.35
CA SER A 354 3.27 -6.09 0.67
C SER A 354 2.76 -6.36 2.08
N SER A 355 1.50 -6.04 2.35
CA SER A 355 0.90 -6.24 3.67
C SER A 355 0.81 -7.72 4.05
N LEU A 356 0.64 -8.62 3.07
CA LEU A 356 0.48 -10.06 3.30
C LEU A 356 1.81 -10.81 3.52
N LEU A 357 2.92 -10.22 3.13
CA LEU A 357 4.25 -10.84 3.25
C LEU A 357 4.81 -10.74 4.68
N HIS A 358 4.17 -9.95 5.53
CA HIS A 358 4.61 -9.68 6.89
C HIS A 358 3.49 -9.99 7.90
N PRO A 359 3.83 -10.35 9.15
CA PRO A 359 2.86 -10.39 10.23
C PRO A 359 2.17 -9.03 10.40
N GLN A 360 0.89 -9.03 10.79
CA GLN A 360 0.08 -7.83 10.98
C GLN A 360 -0.63 -7.87 12.33
N VAL A 361 -1.00 -6.70 12.85
CA VAL A 361 -1.92 -6.63 13.99
C VAL A 361 -3.30 -7.07 13.52
N ASP A 362 -3.94 -7.98 14.27
CA ASP A 362 -5.31 -8.39 13.96
C ASP A 362 -6.23 -7.14 13.96
N PRO A 363 -6.99 -6.90 12.89
CA PRO A 363 -7.91 -5.76 12.84
C PRO A 363 -8.95 -5.73 13.95
N ARG A 364 -9.22 -6.90 14.59
CA ARG A 364 -10.16 -7.04 15.70
C ARG A 364 -9.50 -6.84 17.07
N ALA A 365 -8.17 -6.71 17.10
CA ALA A 365 -7.46 -6.47 18.35
C ALA A 365 -7.69 -5.04 18.85
N ASP A 366 -7.72 -4.89 20.16
CA ASP A 366 -7.72 -3.57 20.79
C ASP A 366 -6.39 -2.86 20.49
N ARG A 367 -6.46 -1.64 19.98
CA ARG A 367 -5.30 -0.85 19.51
C ARG A 367 -5.04 0.32 20.46
N ASP A 368 -4.18 0.11 21.44
CA ASP A 368 -3.70 1.19 22.32
C ASP A 368 -2.53 1.94 21.66
N VAL A 369 -2.86 2.89 20.80
CA VAL A 369 -1.88 3.67 20.03
C VAL A 369 -1.20 4.70 20.92
N ILE A 370 0.12 4.59 21.09
CA ILE A 370 0.95 5.51 21.88
C ILE A 370 1.74 6.49 21.01
N GLY A 371 1.86 6.22 19.72
CA GLY A 371 2.59 7.06 18.79
C GLY A 371 2.27 6.76 17.33
N THR A 372 2.50 7.76 16.47
CA THR A 372 2.33 7.63 15.03
C THR A 372 3.51 8.25 14.29
N GLY A 373 3.85 7.68 13.14
CA GLY A 373 4.93 8.14 12.28
C GLY A 373 4.70 7.72 10.82
N ILE A 374 5.75 7.78 10.03
CA ILE A 374 5.71 7.36 8.64
C ILE A 374 5.86 5.84 8.56
N ALA A 375 4.92 5.18 7.89
CA ALA A 375 4.94 3.76 7.56
C ALA A 375 6.07 3.46 6.57
N ALA A 376 7.28 3.19 7.07
CA ALA A 376 8.48 3.09 6.25
C ALA A 376 8.75 1.68 5.71
N SER A 377 8.37 0.64 6.45
CA SER A 377 8.45 -0.75 6.02
C SER A 377 7.26 -1.53 6.60
N PRO A 378 6.51 -2.27 5.77
CA PRO A 378 5.25 -2.91 6.17
C PRO A 378 5.46 -4.05 7.18
N GLY A 379 4.34 -4.46 7.78
CA GLY A 379 4.28 -5.51 8.79
C GLY A 379 4.15 -4.95 10.20
N ALA A 380 3.95 -5.84 11.15
CA ALA A 380 3.94 -5.50 12.56
C ALA A 380 4.77 -6.49 13.36
N ALA A 381 5.43 -6.01 14.41
CA ALA A 381 6.16 -6.87 15.32
C ALA A 381 6.10 -6.34 16.75
N THR A 382 5.98 -7.29 17.67
CA THR A 382 5.98 -7.04 19.10
C THR A 382 7.34 -7.39 19.69
N GLY A 383 7.89 -6.53 20.53
CA GLY A 383 9.18 -6.80 21.16
C GLY A 383 9.47 -5.86 22.34
N ARG A 384 10.58 -6.15 23.01
CA ARG A 384 11.08 -5.33 24.11
C ARG A 384 11.83 -4.12 23.59
N ILE A 385 11.68 -2.99 24.23
CA ILE A 385 12.40 -1.76 23.90
C ILE A 385 13.91 -1.93 24.09
N ALA A 386 14.69 -1.66 23.05
CA ALA A 386 16.14 -1.58 23.07
C ALA A 386 16.62 -0.23 22.51
N PHE A 387 17.51 0.49 23.23
CA PHE A 387 17.97 1.82 22.82
C PHE A 387 19.33 1.85 22.13
N THR A 388 20.08 0.76 22.15
CA THR A 388 21.36 0.65 21.46
C THR A 388 21.46 -0.62 20.64
N ALA A 389 22.35 -0.61 19.64
CA ALA A 389 22.62 -1.81 18.84
C ALA A 389 23.13 -2.97 19.71
N ALA A 390 23.93 -2.68 20.71
CA ALA A 390 24.46 -3.69 21.64
C ALA A 390 23.36 -4.32 22.50
N ASP A 391 22.39 -3.51 22.98
CA ASP A 391 21.24 -4.03 23.75
C ASP A 391 20.38 -4.94 22.88
N ALA A 392 20.11 -4.53 21.64
CA ALA A 392 19.33 -5.34 20.69
C ALA A 392 20.01 -6.69 20.40
N GLN A 393 21.31 -6.69 20.19
CA GLN A 393 22.10 -7.92 20.00
C GLN A 393 22.09 -8.80 21.26
N ALA A 394 22.23 -8.19 22.45
CA ALA A 394 22.20 -8.92 23.71
C ALA A 394 20.83 -9.54 24.01
N MET A 395 19.73 -8.86 23.67
CA MET A 395 18.38 -9.40 23.76
C MET A 395 18.17 -10.52 22.74
N ALA A 396 18.55 -10.32 21.49
CA ALA A 396 18.45 -11.36 20.45
C ALA A 396 19.26 -12.63 20.80
N ALA A 397 20.43 -12.49 21.39
CA ALA A 397 21.23 -13.62 21.85
C ALA A 397 20.57 -14.42 22.98
N ARG A 398 19.60 -13.82 23.68
CA ARG A 398 18.75 -14.48 24.69
C ARG A 398 17.41 -14.96 24.13
N GLU A 399 17.22 -14.89 22.81
CA GLU A 399 15.97 -15.19 22.12
C GLU A 399 14.79 -14.30 22.59
N GLU A 400 15.09 -13.08 23.06
CA GLU A 400 14.10 -12.08 23.46
C GLU A 400 13.85 -11.14 22.28
N PRO A 401 12.64 -11.17 21.64
CA PRO A 401 12.33 -10.23 20.56
C PRO A 401 12.44 -8.79 21.05
N CYS A 402 13.18 -7.95 20.31
CA CYS A 402 13.38 -6.55 20.67
C CYS A 402 13.11 -5.60 19.52
N ILE A 403 12.74 -4.37 19.85
CA ILE A 403 12.53 -3.26 18.93
C ILE A 403 13.64 -2.25 19.15
N LEU A 404 14.43 -1.99 18.10
CA LEU A 404 15.47 -0.98 18.16
C LEU A 404 14.85 0.40 18.02
N ILE A 405 15.07 1.24 19.04
CA ILE A 405 14.54 2.58 19.12
C ILE A 405 15.68 3.61 19.13
N ARG A 406 15.68 4.49 18.12
CA ARG A 406 16.68 5.52 17.97
C ARG A 406 16.03 6.88 17.70
N ARG A 407 16.74 7.97 17.98
CA ARG A 407 16.30 9.27 17.46
C ARG A 407 16.45 9.32 15.95
N GLU A 408 17.58 8.85 15.48
CA GLU A 408 17.96 8.67 14.10
C GLU A 408 18.98 7.53 14.06
N THR A 409 18.96 6.67 13.05
CA THR A 409 19.90 5.57 12.93
C THR A 409 21.18 6.02 12.23
N ALA A 410 22.31 5.46 12.65
CA ALA A 410 23.61 5.62 12.05
C ALA A 410 24.10 4.28 11.45
N PRO A 411 25.13 4.27 10.60
CA PRO A 411 25.67 3.03 10.03
C PRO A 411 26.07 1.98 11.08
N GLU A 412 26.48 2.41 12.25
CA GLU A 412 26.85 1.53 13.37
C GLU A 412 25.65 0.77 13.97
N ASP A 413 24.43 1.30 13.76
CA ASP A 413 23.19 0.68 14.25
C ASP A 413 22.74 -0.52 13.41
N VAL A 414 23.29 -0.75 12.23
CA VAL A 414 22.89 -1.82 11.28
C VAL A 414 22.87 -3.19 11.95
N ARG A 415 23.83 -3.49 12.81
CA ARG A 415 23.85 -4.76 13.55
C ARG A 415 22.69 -4.89 14.53
N GLY A 416 22.34 -3.80 15.20
CA GLY A 416 21.16 -3.75 16.06
C GLY A 416 19.86 -3.86 15.28
N MET A 417 19.80 -3.27 14.08
CA MET A 417 18.65 -3.37 13.20
C MET A 417 18.44 -4.81 12.69
N HIS A 418 19.51 -5.55 12.40
CA HIS A 418 19.45 -6.98 12.07
C HIS A 418 18.95 -7.83 13.23
N ALA A 419 19.39 -7.54 14.45
CA ALA A 419 19.02 -8.27 15.66
C ALA A 419 17.58 -7.98 16.09
N ALA A 420 17.06 -6.76 15.82
CA ALA A 420 15.72 -6.33 16.20
C ALA A 420 14.64 -6.92 15.30
N VAL A 421 13.44 -7.15 15.85
CA VAL A 421 12.27 -7.58 15.08
C VAL A 421 11.54 -6.40 14.42
N ALA A 422 11.73 -5.17 14.90
CA ALA A 422 11.21 -3.94 14.29
C ALA A 422 12.11 -2.74 14.64
N ILE A 423 11.91 -1.64 13.92
CA ILE A 423 12.69 -0.41 14.04
C ILE A 423 11.75 0.77 14.23
N LEU A 424 12.09 1.65 15.18
CA LEU A 424 11.36 2.89 15.44
C LEU A 424 12.34 4.07 15.53
N THR A 425 12.06 5.16 14.81
CA THR A 425 12.85 6.39 14.94
C THR A 425 11.98 7.63 15.17
N GLU A 426 12.47 8.56 16.01
CA GLU A 426 11.86 9.87 16.27
C GLU A 426 11.93 10.78 15.04
N LYS A 427 13.02 10.69 14.28
CA LYS A 427 13.30 11.48 13.08
C LYS A 427 13.49 10.57 11.87
N GLY A 428 13.40 11.17 10.70
CA GLY A 428 13.62 10.50 9.42
C GLY A 428 12.37 10.48 8.56
N GLY A 429 12.56 10.20 7.28
CA GLY A 429 11.54 10.04 6.26
C GLY A 429 11.70 8.72 5.52
N MET A 430 10.97 8.53 4.42
CA MET A 430 11.00 7.32 3.60
C MET A 430 12.38 6.99 3.02
N SER A 431 13.24 7.99 2.86
CA SER A 431 14.61 7.86 2.35
C SER A 431 15.66 7.71 3.45
N SER A 432 15.28 7.80 4.74
CA SER A 432 16.23 7.69 5.86
C SER A 432 16.90 6.31 5.91
N HIS A 433 18.07 6.24 6.50
CA HIS A 433 18.83 5.00 6.70
C HIS A 433 17.98 3.89 7.36
N ALA A 434 17.23 4.22 8.42
CA ALA A 434 16.31 3.28 9.07
C ALA A 434 15.26 2.71 8.10
N ALA A 435 14.64 3.58 7.30
CA ALA A 435 13.60 3.19 6.35
C ALA A 435 14.13 2.27 5.24
N VAL A 436 15.29 2.59 4.71
CA VAL A 436 15.90 1.82 3.60
C VAL A 436 16.35 0.45 4.06
N ILE A 437 17.09 0.40 5.17
CA ILE A 437 17.58 -0.85 5.73
C ILE A 437 16.41 -1.71 6.23
N GLY A 438 15.43 -1.11 6.94
CA GLY A 438 14.23 -1.81 7.40
C GLY A 438 13.49 -2.50 6.25
N ARG A 439 13.28 -1.79 5.13
CA ARG A 439 12.68 -2.39 3.92
C ARG A 439 13.54 -3.49 3.31
N GLY A 440 14.84 -3.28 3.23
CA GLY A 440 15.77 -4.29 2.73
C GLY A 440 15.71 -5.59 3.53
N MET A 441 15.67 -5.48 4.85
CA MET A 441 15.59 -6.61 5.77
C MET A 441 14.17 -7.18 5.91
N GLY A 442 13.13 -6.51 5.39
CA GLY A 442 11.73 -6.87 5.63
C GLY A 442 11.34 -6.77 7.11
N ARG A 443 11.91 -5.82 7.85
CA ARG A 443 11.55 -5.55 9.24
C ARG A 443 10.52 -4.42 9.29
N PRO A 444 9.44 -4.56 10.07
CA PRO A 444 8.51 -3.46 10.33
C PRO A 444 9.26 -2.22 10.79
N CYS A 445 8.97 -1.07 10.17
CA CYS A 445 9.69 0.15 10.46
C CYS A 445 8.76 1.36 10.44
N VAL A 446 8.80 2.12 11.53
CA VAL A 446 8.13 3.42 11.66
C VAL A 446 9.21 4.49 11.88
N VAL A 447 9.22 5.49 11.02
CA VAL A 447 10.19 6.61 11.13
C VAL A 447 9.48 7.94 11.31
N GLY A 448 10.18 8.91 11.89
CA GLY A 448 9.63 10.24 12.08
C GLY A 448 8.47 10.30 13.08
N ALA A 449 8.47 9.45 14.09
CA ALA A 449 7.46 9.43 15.14
C ALA A 449 7.63 10.63 16.10
N ARG A 450 7.32 11.83 15.62
CA ARG A 450 7.56 13.11 16.31
C ARG A 450 6.73 13.28 17.59
N ASN A 451 5.64 12.57 17.72
CA ASN A 451 4.79 12.52 18.92
C ASN A 451 5.33 11.56 20.00
N LEU A 452 6.45 10.90 19.75
CA LEU A 452 7.19 10.13 20.74
C LEU A 452 8.53 10.82 21.04
N ARG A 453 8.76 11.16 22.31
CA ARG A 453 10.03 11.77 22.74
C ARG A 453 10.98 10.70 23.26
N ILE A 454 12.09 10.48 22.56
CA ILE A 454 13.10 9.49 22.92
C ILE A 454 14.19 10.13 23.78
N ASN A 455 14.37 9.61 24.99
CA ASN A 455 15.44 10.01 25.90
C ASN A 455 16.45 8.88 26.08
N LEU A 456 17.50 8.89 25.28
CA LEU A 456 18.55 7.87 25.31
C LEU A 456 19.31 7.80 26.65
N LYS A 457 19.47 8.95 27.34
CA LYS A 457 20.18 8.98 28.64
C LYS A 457 19.37 8.31 29.76
N ARG A 458 18.05 8.51 29.75
CA ARG A 458 17.11 7.89 30.71
C ARG A 458 16.58 6.54 30.25
N ARG A 459 16.93 6.12 29.02
CA ARG A 459 16.46 4.89 28.39
C ARG A 459 14.94 4.76 28.46
N GLN A 460 14.24 5.78 27.94
CA GLN A 460 12.78 5.84 27.96
C GLN A 460 12.21 6.57 26.75
N ILE A 461 10.96 6.22 26.42
CA ILE A 461 10.10 6.95 25.49
C ILE A 461 9.01 7.62 26.29
N THR A 462 8.63 8.82 25.92
CA THR A 462 7.48 9.54 26.49
C THR A 462 6.50 9.81 25.35
N ALA A 463 5.27 9.30 25.48
CA ALA A 463 4.17 9.57 24.57
C ALA A 463 3.53 10.94 24.85
N ASP A 464 2.76 11.47 23.90
CA ASP A 464 2.11 12.79 24.03
C ASP A 464 1.07 12.81 25.17
N ASP A 465 0.47 11.67 25.50
CA ASP A 465 -0.45 11.50 26.63
C ASP A 465 0.26 11.47 28.02
N GLY A 466 1.60 11.59 28.01
CA GLY A 466 2.44 11.60 29.21
C GLY A 466 2.85 10.20 29.71
N ARG A 467 2.40 9.11 29.08
CA ARG A 467 2.86 7.75 29.44
C ARG A 467 4.35 7.60 29.12
N ILE A 468 5.03 6.86 29.98
CA ILE A 468 6.48 6.60 29.86
C ILE A 468 6.69 5.09 29.69
N PHE A 469 7.44 4.72 28.67
CA PHE A 469 7.86 3.34 28.41
C PHE A 469 9.37 3.24 28.54
N ARG A 470 9.84 2.28 29.29
CA ARG A 470 11.26 2.08 29.60
C ARG A 470 11.85 0.92 28.82
N GLU A 471 13.15 0.86 28.81
CA GLU A 471 13.87 -0.28 28.26
C GLU A 471 13.37 -1.61 28.81
N GLY A 472 13.24 -2.60 27.92
CA GLY A 472 12.73 -3.93 28.27
C GLY A 472 11.20 -4.01 28.35
N GLU A 473 10.46 -2.90 28.37
CA GLU A 473 9.00 -2.95 28.27
C GLU A 473 8.56 -3.35 26.87
N ILE A 474 7.38 -3.96 26.78
CA ILE A 474 6.86 -4.51 25.51
C ILE A 474 6.04 -3.44 24.80
N VAL A 475 6.37 -3.24 23.52
CA VAL A 475 5.58 -2.41 22.58
C VAL A 475 5.46 -3.15 21.26
N THR A 476 4.54 -2.70 20.43
CA THR A 476 4.36 -3.21 19.07
C THR A 476 4.54 -2.07 18.07
N VAL A 477 5.33 -2.31 17.04
CA VAL A 477 5.49 -1.40 15.89
C VAL A 477 4.68 -1.95 14.73
N ASP A 478 3.70 -1.19 14.28
CA ASP A 478 2.90 -1.45 13.08
C ASP A 478 3.41 -0.58 11.93
N GLY A 479 4.36 -1.11 11.19
CA GLY A 479 4.95 -0.45 10.03
C GLY A 479 4.02 -0.38 8.82
N THR A 480 2.89 -1.07 8.83
CA THR A 480 1.86 -0.99 7.77
C THR A 480 1.02 0.28 7.93
N ASN A 481 0.62 0.58 9.17
CA ASN A 481 -0.22 1.74 9.48
C ASN A 481 0.60 2.94 10.00
N GLY A 482 1.90 2.76 10.27
CA GLY A 482 2.73 3.81 10.86
C GLY A 482 2.44 4.07 12.33
N GLU A 483 1.97 3.06 13.05
CA GLU A 483 1.55 3.18 14.45
C GLU A 483 2.53 2.47 15.40
N VAL A 484 2.60 2.98 16.62
CA VAL A 484 3.27 2.34 17.75
C VAL A 484 2.22 2.06 18.81
N LEU A 485 2.10 0.81 19.23
CA LEU A 485 1.08 0.35 20.17
C LEU A 485 1.70 -0.07 21.49
N ALA A 486 1.01 0.18 22.59
CA ALA A 486 1.41 -0.33 23.89
C ALA A 486 1.14 -1.85 23.96
N GLY A 487 2.06 -2.59 24.58
CA GLY A 487 1.91 -4.03 24.82
C GLY A 487 1.98 -4.90 23.58
N ALA A 488 1.32 -6.05 23.66
CA ALA A 488 1.32 -7.11 22.65
C ALA A 488 -0.11 -7.41 22.18
N PRO A 489 -0.65 -6.67 21.20
CA PRO A 489 -1.95 -6.98 20.61
C PRO A 489 -1.91 -8.34 19.89
N ALA A 490 -3.08 -8.92 19.61
CA ALA A 490 -3.17 -10.12 18.79
C ALA A 490 -2.60 -9.88 17.39
N MET A 491 -1.84 -10.86 16.88
CA MET A 491 -1.13 -10.77 15.60
C MET A 491 -1.62 -11.85 14.63
N LEU A 492 -1.72 -11.50 13.35
CA LEU A 492 -1.90 -12.43 12.24
C LEU A 492 -0.55 -12.70 11.59
N GLY A 493 -0.25 -13.98 11.28
CA GLY A 493 0.98 -14.36 10.56
C GLY A 493 0.96 -13.95 9.09
N ALA A 494 2.13 -13.97 8.44
CA ALA A 494 2.24 -13.76 6.98
C ALA A 494 1.39 -14.79 6.22
N MET A 495 0.63 -14.32 5.21
CA MET A 495 -0.34 -15.14 4.48
C MET A 495 0.12 -15.40 3.04
N LEU A 496 0.91 -16.46 2.86
CA LEU A 496 1.33 -16.97 1.54
C LEU A 496 0.47 -18.16 1.12
N ASP A 497 -0.84 -17.95 1.03
CA ASP A 497 -1.80 -19.00 0.72
C ASP A 497 -1.84 -19.36 -0.79
N ASP A 498 -2.69 -20.33 -1.14
CA ASP A 498 -2.82 -20.80 -2.52
C ASP A 498 -3.40 -19.71 -3.44
N ALA A 499 -4.27 -18.85 -2.95
CA ALA A 499 -4.81 -17.73 -3.74
C ALA A 499 -3.71 -16.73 -4.12
N PHE A 500 -2.81 -16.42 -3.19
CA PHE A 500 -1.63 -15.58 -3.46
C PHE A 500 -0.74 -16.20 -4.55
N ARG A 501 -0.46 -17.52 -4.46
CA ARG A 501 0.37 -18.23 -5.45
C ARG A 501 -0.32 -18.30 -6.81
N THR A 502 -1.61 -18.57 -6.84
CA THR A 502 -2.43 -18.63 -8.07
C THR A 502 -2.42 -17.28 -8.79
N LEU A 503 -2.68 -16.19 -8.06
CA LEU A 503 -2.66 -14.84 -8.64
C LEU A 503 -1.30 -14.51 -9.27
N LEU A 504 -0.20 -14.80 -8.57
CA LEU A 504 1.14 -14.55 -9.09
C LEU A 504 1.51 -15.49 -10.25
N GLY A 505 0.99 -16.73 -10.26
CA GLY A 505 1.12 -17.63 -11.40
C GLY A 505 0.49 -17.03 -12.67
N TRP A 506 -0.73 -16.51 -12.56
CA TRP A 506 -1.38 -15.83 -13.68
C TRP A 506 -0.65 -14.54 -14.10
N ALA A 507 -0.11 -13.80 -13.14
CA ALA A 507 0.69 -12.62 -13.44
C ALA A 507 1.96 -12.97 -14.25
N ASP A 508 2.59 -14.09 -13.94
CA ASP A 508 3.80 -14.52 -14.65
C ASP A 508 3.56 -14.94 -16.10
N GLU A 509 2.35 -15.35 -16.47
CA GLU A 509 1.99 -15.69 -17.84
C GLU A 509 1.95 -14.45 -18.76
N ASP A 510 1.64 -13.28 -18.21
CA ASP A 510 1.47 -12.06 -19.00
C ASP A 510 2.67 -11.10 -18.95
N ARG A 511 3.50 -11.15 -17.91
CA ARG A 511 4.65 -10.25 -17.79
C ARG A 511 5.77 -10.56 -18.77
N ASP A 512 6.34 -9.52 -19.36
CA ASP A 512 7.51 -9.58 -20.24
C ASP A 512 8.79 -9.02 -19.58
N LEU A 513 8.65 -8.21 -18.52
CA LEU A 513 9.75 -7.75 -17.69
C LEU A 513 10.07 -8.81 -16.62
N ARG A 514 11.30 -9.31 -16.59
CA ARG A 514 11.75 -10.25 -15.55
C ARG A 514 11.97 -9.52 -14.23
N ILE A 515 11.69 -10.17 -13.12
CA ILE A 515 11.94 -9.63 -11.78
C ILE A 515 13.03 -10.46 -11.11
N ARG A 516 14.13 -9.80 -10.76
CA ARG A 516 15.23 -10.34 -9.97
C ARG A 516 15.24 -9.72 -8.58
N VAL A 517 16.12 -10.20 -7.72
CA VAL A 517 16.23 -9.77 -6.33
C VAL A 517 17.58 -9.10 -6.05
N ASN A 518 17.58 -8.13 -5.15
CA ASN A 518 18.80 -7.66 -4.48
C ASN A 518 19.00 -8.55 -3.25
N ALA A 519 20.04 -9.36 -3.23
CA ALA A 519 20.30 -10.34 -2.18
C ALA A 519 21.80 -10.39 -1.89
N ASP A 520 22.17 -10.08 -0.66
CA ASP A 520 23.56 -9.95 -0.23
C ASP A 520 23.96 -11.12 0.71
N THR A 521 22.96 -11.85 1.25
CA THR A 521 23.14 -12.96 2.20
C THR A 521 22.45 -14.26 1.71
N PRO A 522 22.84 -15.44 2.25
CA PRO A 522 22.13 -16.69 2.00
C PRO A 522 20.65 -16.62 2.33
N GLU A 523 20.26 -15.97 3.44
CA GLU A 523 18.86 -15.81 3.87
C GLU A 523 18.05 -14.99 2.86
N ASP A 524 18.65 -13.97 2.26
CA ASP A 524 17.99 -13.20 1.20
C ASP A 524 17.79 -14.03 -0.07
N ALA A 525 18.79 -14.88 -0.39
CA ALA A 525 18.70 -15.79 -1.53
C ALA A 525 17.63 -16.87 -1.31
N GLU A 526 17.47 -17.39 -0.10
CA GLU A 526 16.38 -18.31 0.26
C GLU A 526 15.00 -17.64 0.11
N LYS A 527 14.83 -16.40 0.60
CA LYS A 527 13.62 -15.63 0.38
C LYS A 527 13.36 -15.37 -1.11
N ALA A 528 14.42 -15.10 -1.89
CA ALA A 528 14.32 -14.97 -3.34
C ALA A 528 13.76 -16.22 -4.00
N ARG A 529 14.17 -17.41 -3.56
CA ARG A 529 13.62 -18.69 -4.03
C ARG A 529 12.18 -18.87 -3.60
N LEU A 530 11.85 -18.52 -2.36
CA LEU A 530 10.48 -18.60 -1.84
C LEU A 530 9.49 -17.75 -2.66
N PHE A 531 9.92 -16.54 -3.07
CA PHE A 531 9.11 -15.63 -3.89
C PHE A 531 9.29 -15.83 -5.40
N ASP A 532 9.98 -16.88 -5.81
CA ASP A 532 10.24 -17.25 -7.20
C ASP A 532 10.85 -16.12 -8.03
N ALA A 533 11.84 -15.41 -7.45
CA ALA A 533 12.62 -14.43 -8.19
C ALA A 533 13.35 -15.06 -9.37
N GLY A 534 13.48 -14.34 -10.48
CA GLY A 534 14.12 -14.76 -11.70
C GLY A 534 15.67 -14.85 -11.63
N GLY A 535 16.27 -14.56 -10.47
CA GLY A 535 17.69 -14.56 -10.20
C GLY A 535 18.08 -13.47 -9.22
N ILE A 536 19.37 -13.35 -8.91
CA ILE A 536 19.93 -12.19 -8.21
C ILE A 536 20.36 -11.15 -9.24
N GLY A 537 19.82 -9.93 -9.14
CA GLY A 537 20.17 -8.80 -10.01
C GLY A 537 21.20 -7.88 -9.41
N LEU A 538 21.38 -7.93 -8.09
CA LEU A 538 22.43 -7.22 -7.36
C LEU A 538 22.79 -7.98 -6.09
N CYS A 539 24.07 -8.36 -5.97
CA CYS A 539 24.69 -8.78 -4.74
C CYS A 539 25.81 -7.78 -4.41
N ARG A 540 25.70 -7.12 -3.26
CA ARG A 540 26.67 -6.13 -2.78
C ARG A 540 27.74 -6.82 -1.96
N THR A 541 28.96 -6.90 -2.48
CA THR A 541 30.07 -7.64 -1.84
C THR A 541 30.58 -6.99 -0.57
N GLU A 542 30.38 -5.69 -0.39
CA GLU A 542 30.77 -4.95 0.80
C GLU A 542 30.08 -5.42 2.08
N HIS A 543 28.83 -5.83 1.99
CA HIS A 543 28.06 -6.29 3.16
C HIS A 543 28.66 -7.57 3.78
N MET A 544 29.38 -8.36 2.98
CA MET A 544 30.07 -9.56 3.45
C MET A 544 31.27 -9.26 4.37
N PHE A 545 31.79 -8.02 4.39
CA PHE A 545 32.96 -7.65 5.18
C PHE A 545 32.66 -7.05 6.55
N PHE A 546 31.39 -6.78 6.89
CA PHE A 546 31.03 -6.17 8.17
C PHE A 546 31.02 -7.14 9.36
N GLU A 547 31.20 -8.43 9.16
CA GLU A 547 31.35 -9.36 10.28
C GLU A 547 32.69 -9.10 11.06
N PRO A 548 32.70 -9.23 12.40
CA PRO A 548 33.80 -8.78 13.23
C PRO A 548 35.20 -9.30 12.80
N GLY A 549 35.33 -10.58 12.53
CA GLY A 549 36.59 -11.18 12.10
C GLY A 549 37.04 -10.75 10.70
N ARG A 550 36.10 -10.50 9.80
CA ARG A 550 36.36 -10.05 8.42
C ARG A 550 36.69 -8.57 8.37
N LEU A 551 36.02 -7.76 9.19
CA LEU A 551 36.27 -6.32 9.28
C LEU A 551 37.68 -6.00 9.70
N THR A 552 38.25 -6.73 10.69
CA THR A 552 39.62 -6.54 11.12
C THR A 552 40.62 -6.76 9.98
N VAL A 553 40.46 -7.83 9.20
CA VAL A 553 41.33 -8.12 8.04
C VAL A 553 41.19 -7.06 6.94
N MET A 554 39.95 -6.54 6.74
CA MET A 554 39.72 -5.44 5.81
C MET A 554 40.43 -4.16 6.27
N GLN A 555 40.42 -3.88 7.57
CA GLN A 555 41.17 -2.77 8.18
C GLN A 555 42.69 -2.96 8.04
N GLU A 556 43.23 -4.16 8.23
CA GLU A 556 44.61 -4.48 7.93
C GLU A 556 44.98 -4.16 6.47
N MET A 557 44.15 -4.55 5.53
CA MET A 557 44.32 -4.25 4.11
C MET A 557 44.35 -2.73 3.84
N ILE A 558 43.46 -1.97 4.48
CA ILE A 558 43.37 -0.50 4.33
C ILE A 558 44.65 0.17 4.89
N PHE A 559 45.22 -0.36 5.97
CA PHE A 559 46.41 0.18 6.59
C PHE A 559 47.72 -0.35 5.98
N ALA A 560 47.64 -1.31 5.05
CA ALA A 560 48.83 -1.86 4.39
C ALA A 560 49.63 -0.78 3.62
N ALA A 561 50.92 -0.76 3.80
CA ALA A 561 51.80 0.25 3.20
C ALA A 561 52.18 -0.13 1.76
N THR A 562 52.32 -1.42 1.48
CA THR A 562 52.78 -1.91 0.17
C THR A 562 51.70 -2.76 -0.52
N PRO A 563 51.74 -2.90 -1.86
CA PRO A 563 50.87 -3.83 -2.59
C PRO A 563 51.00 -5.28 -2.12
N GLU A 564 52.18 -5.69 -1.66
CA GLU A 564 52.49 -7.02 -1.13
C GLU A 564 51.73 -7.28 0.17
N ASP A 565 51.74 -6.31 1.10
CA ASP A 565 51.04 -6.39 2.37
C ASP A 565 49.53 -6.41 2.12
N ARG A 566 49.00 -5.60 1.18
CA ARG A 566 47.62 -5.64 0.78
C ARG A 566 47.18 -7.00 0.26
N ARG A 567 48.01 -7.63 -0.61
CA ARG A 567 47.73 -8.97 -1.13
C ARG A 567 47.74 -10.01 -0.02
N ALA A 568 48.60 -9.88 0.98
CA ALA A 568 48.69 -10.78 2.12
C ALA A 568 47.40 -10.72 2.98
N ALA A 569 46.88 -9.50 3.25
CA ALA A 569 45.60 -9.33 3.93
C ALA A 569 44.42 -9.87 3.10
N LEU A 570 44.37 -9.53 1.81
CA LEU A 570 43.33 -10.01 0.90
C LEU A 570 43.32 -11.52 0.73
N ALA A 571 44.48 -12.18 0.82
CA ALA A 571 44.58 -13.63 0.76
C ALA A 571 43.85 -14.33 1.93
N GLN A 572 43.68 -13.65 3.06
CA GLN A 572 42.89 -14.17 4.19
C GLN A 572 41.37 -14.02 3.93
N LEU A 573 40.93 -13.00 3.19
CA LEU A 573 39.52 -12.76 2.83
C LEU A 573 39.06 -13.67 1.68
N LEU A 574 39.92 -14.05 0.77
CA LEU A 574 39.60 -14.83 -0.41
C LEU A 574 38.85 -16.14 -0.11
N PRO A 575 39.28 -17.02 0.80
CA PRO A 575 38.57 -18.27 1.09
C PRO A 575 37.21 -18.02 1.71
N ILE A 576 37.03 -16.93 2.46
CA ILE A 576 35.79 -16.56 3.11
C ILE A 576 34.81 -16.10 2.04
N GLN A 577 35.15 -15.13 1.22
CA GLN A 577 34.29 -14.66 0.14
C GLN A 577 33.96 -15.75 -0.90
N ARG A 578 34.91 -16.63 -1.17
CA ARG A 578 34.66 -17.80 -2.02
C ARG A 578 33.58 -18.71 -1.43
N ALA A 579 33.58 -18.95 -0.13
CA ALA A 579 32.57 -19.75 0.55
C ALA A 579 31.19 -19.09 0.45
N ASP A 580 31.10 -17.77 0.68
CA ASP A 580 29.86 -17.00 0.57
C ASP A 580 29.26 -17.09 -0.86
N PHE A 581 30.07 -16.86 -1.88
CA PHE A 581 29.61 -16.97 -3.28
C PHE A 581 29.19 -18.39 -3.65
N LYS A 582 29.90 -19.41 -3.17
CA LYS A 582 29.55 -20.80 -3.40
C LYS A 582 28.18 -21.13 -2.82
N GLU A 583 27.88 -20.65 -1.62
CA GLU A 583 26.59 -20.82 -0.98
C GLU A 583 25.46 -20.12 -1.74
N LEU A 584 25.66 -18.86 -2.14
CA LEU A 584 24.72 -18.13 -3.00
C LEU A 584 24.45 -18.86 -4.33
N PHE A 585 25.49 -19.38 -4.98
CA PHE A 585 25.34 -20.14 -6.22
C PHE A 585 24.59 -21.46 -6.00
N ALA A 586 24.79 -22.12 -4.87
CA ALA A 586 24.08 -23.35 -4.53
C ALA A 586 22.58 -23.12 -4.30
N ILE A 587 22.24 -22.07 -3.53
CA ILE A 587 20.85 -21.67 -3.28
C ILE A 587 20.17 -21.26 -4.59
N MET A 588 20.86 -20.51 -5.44
CA MET A 588 20.33 -19.97 -6.70
C MET A 588 20.60 -20.87 -7.91
N SER A 589 20.85 -22.18 -7.71
CA SER A 589 21.10 -23.12 -8.81
C SER A 589 20.07 -22.96 -9.93
N GLY A 590 20.55 -22.91 -11.19
CA GLY A 590 19.75 -22.70 -12.40
C GLY A 590 19.29 -21.26 -12.65
N LYS A 591 19.60 -20.31 -11.77
CA LYS A 591 19.24 -18.89 -11.92
C LYS A 591 20.48 -18.01 -11.98
N PRO A 592 20.46 -16.87 -12.72
CA PRO A 592 21.59 -15.95 -12.81
C PRO A 592 21.86 -15.25 -11.46
N VAL A 593 23.12 -15.03 -11.17
CA VAL A 593 23.61 -14.30 -10.00
C VAL A 593 24.53 -13.18 -10.45
N CYS A 594 24.12 -11.93 -10.24
CA CYS A 594 24.88 -10.74 -10.56
C CYS A 594 25.58 -10.21 -9.29
N ILE A 595 26.90 -10.21 -9.32
CA ILE A 595 27.76 -9.80 -8.20
C ILE A 595 28.40 -8.46 -8.55
N ARG A 596 28.14 -7.43 -7.73
CA ARG A 596 28.79 -6.14 -7.84
C ARG A 596 30.15 -6.20 -7.15
N LEU A 597 31.20 -5.80 -7.83
CA LEU A 597 32.50 -5.64 -7.23
C LEU A 597 32.48 -4.52 -6.17
N PHE A 598 33.44 -4.54 -5.28
CA PHE A 598 33.53 -3.63 -4.15
C PHE A 598 33.33 -2.16 -4.54
N ASP A 599 32.42 -1.47 -3.85
CA ASP A 599 31.97 -0.12 -4.22
C ASP A 599 32.29 0.97 -3.18
N PRO A 600 32.03 0.81 -1.86
CA PRO A 600 32.13 1.92 -0.92
C PRO A 600 33.55 2.45 -0.75
N PRO A 601 33.73 3.70 -0.33
CA PRO A 601 35.03 4.24 0.02
C PRO A 601 35.59 3.54 1.25
N LEU A 602 36.93 3.43 1.33
CA LEU A 602 37.61 2.63 2.36
C LEU A 602 37.40 3.13 3.79
N HIS A 603 37.15 4.43 3.97
CA HIS A 603 36.93 5.00 5.30
C HIS A 603 35.64 4.50 5.99
N GLU A 604 34.65 3.99 5.26
CA GLU A 604 33.43 3.40 5.84
C GLU A 604 33.70 2.14 6.67
N PHE A 605 34.81 1.48 6.45
CA PHE A 605 35.26 0.32 7.23
C PHE A 605 36.12 0.68 8.46
N LEU A 606 36.30 1.97 8.68
CA LEU A 606 37.12 2.47 9.78
C LEU A 606 36.27 3.04 10.90
N PRO A 607 36.66 2.86 12.17
CA PRO A 607 35.87 3.41 13.28
C PRO A 607 35.94 4.95 13.32
N SER A 608 34.86 5.56 13.67
CA SER A 608 34.72 7.02 13.85
C SER A 608 34.85 7.48 15.31
N ASP A 609 34.67 6.56 16.25
CA ASP A 609 34.74 6.86 17.68
C ASP A 609 36.09 6.54 18.32
N ARG A 610 36.35 7.15 19.50
CA ARG A 610 37.62 6.99 20.20
C ARG A 610 37.89 5.58 20.73
N ALA A 611 36.80 4.81 21.02
CA ALA A 611 36.95 3.45 21.52
C ALA A 611 37.40 2.54 20.37
N GLY A 612 36.67 2.57 19.28
CA GLY A 612 37.01 1.81 18.08
C GLY A 612 38.40 2.15 17.51
N LEU A 613 38.84 3.43 17.55
CA LEU A 613 40.19 3.81 17.14
C LEU A 613 41.28 3.20 18.04
N ARG A 614 41.04 3.00 19.35
CA ARG A 614 41.96 2.31 20.26
C ARG A 614 41.97 0.82 19.96
N ASP A 615 40.84 0.20 19.78
CA ASP A 615 40.69 -1.22 19.46
C ASP A 615 41.41 -1.53 18.14
N LEU A 616 41.23 -0.67 17.13
CA LEU A 616 41.94 -0.77 15.85
C LEU A 616 43.45 -0.60 16.01
N ALA A 617 43.91 0.36 16.80
CA ALA A 617 45.33 0.58 17.07
C ALA A 617 45.96 -0.61 17.77
N GLU A 618 45.25 -1.23 18.73
CA GLU A 618 45.66 -2.46 19.40
C GLU A 618 45.75 -3.64 18.41
N ALA A 619 44.71 -3.83 17.61
CA ALA A 619 44.63 -4.89 16.61
C ALA A 619 45.76 -4.80 15.57
N LEU A 620 46.10 -3.58 15.12
CA LEU A 620 47.14 -3.31 14.15
C LEU A 620 48.55 -3.18 14.77
N ASN A 621 48.61 -3.22 16.10
CA ASN A 621 49.88 -2.97 16.85
C ASN A 621 50.55 -1.64 16.46
N LEU A 622 49.74 -0.57 16.30
CA LEU A 622 50.15 0.77 15.92
C LEU A 622 49.85 1.79 17.03
N PRO A 623 50.59 2.91 17.12
CA PRO A 623 50.21 4.02 18.01
C PRO A 623 48.86 4.60 17.66
N VAL A 624 48.00 4.85 18.66
CA VAL A 624 46.64 5.43 18.46
C VAL A 624 46.72 6.75 17.68
N SER A 625 47.75 7.59 17.93
CA SER A 625 47.95 8.85 17.20
C SER A 625 48.12 8.66 15.69
N ASP A 626 48.83 7.60 15.31
CA ASP A 626 49.10 7.32 13.90
C ASP A 626 47.88 6.76 13.20
N VAL A 627 47.11 5.89 13.89
CA VAL A 627 45.82 5.38 13.41
C VAL A 627 44.84 6.53 13.24
N THR A 628 44.66 7.40 14.25
CA THR A 628 43.77 8.56 14.18
C THR A 628 44.13 9.48 13.01
N ARG A 629 45.40 9.84 12.86
CA ARG A 629 45.87 10.71 11.76
C ARG A 629 45.58 10.10 10.40
N ARG A 630 45.76 8.78 10.26
CA ARG A 630 45.56 8.09 8.99
C ARG A 630 44.07 7.96 8.67
N VAL A 631 43.21 7.64 9.65
CA VAL A 631 41.73 7.63 9.49
C VAL A 631 41.23 9.02 9.08
N GLU A 632 41.68 10.07 9.78
CA GLU A 632 41.31 11.45 9.43
C GLU A 632 41.78 11.84 8.02
N SER A 633 42.96 11.37 7.57
CA SER A 633 43.45 11.65 6.22
C SER A 633 42.69 10.90 5.11
N MET A 634 42.00 9.83 5.45
CA MET A 634 41.16 9.04 4.51
C MET A 634 39.72 9.53 4.43
N GLY A 635 39.29 10.33 5.41
CA GLY A 635 37.95 10.90 5.42
C GLY A 635 37.69 11.74 4.17
N GLU A 636 36.61 11.48 3.48
CA GLU A 636 36.21 12.21 2.28
C GLU A 636 35.16 13.28 2.61
N TYR A 637 35.25 14.44 1.96
CA TYR A 637 34.26 15.52 2.14
C TYR A 637 32.90 15.13 1.60
N ASN A 638 32.89 14.34 0.53
CA ASN A 638 31.69 13.77 -0.07
C ASN A 638 31.97 12.35 -0.55
N PRO A 639 31.59 11.34 0.23
CA PRO A 639 31.83 9.93 -0.09
C PRO A 639 31.27 9.48 -1.44
N MET A 640 30.16 10.08 -1.90
CA MET A 640 29.57 9.76 -3.19
C MET A 640 30.45 10.11 -4.38
N LEU A 641 31.23 11.19 -4.26
CA LEU A 641 32.04 11.73 -5.34
C LEU A 641 33.53 11.35 -5.20
N GLY A 642 33.89 10.62 -4.15
CA GLY A 642 35.25 10.30 -3.75
C GLY A 642 35.88 9.09 -4.41
N LEU A 643 36.84 8.49 -3.68
CA LEU A 643 37.59 7.31 -4.12
C LEU A 643 36.81 6.03 -3.79
N ARG A 644 35.84 5.67 -4.62
CA ARG A 644 35.02 4.48 -4.50
C ARG A 644 34.79 3.80 -5.87
N GLY A 645 34.19 2.61 -5.85
CA GLY A 645 33.79 1.90 -7.05
C GLY A 645 34.96 1.61 -7.99
N VAL A 646 34.76 1.82 -9.28
CA VAL A 646 35.76 1.59 -10.31
C VAL A 646 37.02 2.42 -10.08
N ARG A 647 36.92 3.61 -9.46
CA ARG A 647 38.08 4.46 -9.16
C ARG A 647 39.03 3.75 -8.19
N LEU A 648 38.45 3.14 -7.15
CA LEU A 648 39.19 2.31 -6.20
C LEU A 648 39.73 1.06 -6.87
N GLY A 649 38.93 0.38 -7.69
CA GLY A 649 39.35 -0.79 -8.46
C GLY A 649 40.48 -0.54 -9.45
N ILE A 650 40.74 0.72 -9.86
CA ILE A 650 41.88 1.11 -10.69
C ILE A 650 43.10 1.47 -9.82
N THR A 651 42.89 2.16 -8.71
CA THR A 651 43.98 2.64 -7.84
C THR A 651 44.46 1.59 -6.86
N VAL A 652 43.57 0.66 -6.43
CA VAL A 652 43.90 -0.49 -5.55
C VAL A 652 43.37 -1.77 -6.21
N PRO A 653 43.94 -2.19 -7.32
CA PRO A 653 43.34 -3.23 -8.18
C PRO A 653 43.35 -4.63 -7.53
N GLU A 654 44.15 -4.82 -6.50
CA GLU A 654 44.28 -6.08 -5.77
C GLU A 654 42.91 -6.52 -5.17
N ILE A 655 42.07 -5.57 -4.81
CA ILE A 655 40.70 -5.86 -4.26
C ILE A 655 39.84 -6.56 -5.34
N TYR A 656 39.80 -6.01 -6.54
CA TYR A 656 39.00 -6.58 -7.64
C TYR A 656 39.61 -7.91 -8.15
N ASP A 657 40.92 -8.05 -8.17
CA ASP A 657 41.59 -9.31 -8.50
C ASP A 657 41.22 -10.43 -7.52
N MET A 658 41.20 -10.13 -6.22
CA MET A 658 40.82 -11.09 -5.18
C MET A 658 39.34 -11.47 -5.32
N GLN A 659 38.45 -10.50 -5.51
CA GLN A 659 37.03 -10.78 -5.67
C GLN A 659 36.74 -11.59 -6.94
N ALA A 660 37.32 -11.23 -8.08
CA ALA A 660 37.16 -11.99 -9.31
C ALA A 660 37.66 -13.44 -9.14
N ARG A 661 38.77 -13.64 -8.44
CA ARG A 661 39.28 -14.97 -8.14
C ARG A 661 38.33 -15.76 -7.24
N ALA A 662 37.80 -15.15 -6.20
CA ALA A 662 36.84 -15.78 -5.30
C ALA A 662 35.57 -16.21 -6.06
N ILE A 663 35.04 -15.36 -6.94
CA ILE A 663 33.87 -15.65 -7.80
C ILE A 663 34.18 -16.83 -8.71
N PHE A 664 35.31 -16.86 -9.40
CA PHE A 664 35.64 -17.91 -10.36
C PHE A 664 35.91 -19.25 -9.69
N GLU A 665 36.61 -19.27 -8.56
CA GLU A 665 36.80 -20.47 -7.78
C GLU A 665 35.49 -21.03 -7.24
N ALA A 666 34.62 -20.16 -6.70
CA ALA A 666 33.27 -20.54 -6.27
C ALA A 666 32.42 -21.07 -7.42
N THR A 667 32.53 -20.46 -8.61
CA THR A 667 31.86 -20.94 -9.84
C THR A 667 32.25 -22.38 -10.16
N LEU A 668 33.53 -22.69 -10.17
CA LEU A 668 34.03 -24.03 -10.43
C LEU A 668 33.60 -25.04 -9.35
N GLU A 669 33.55 -24.63 -8.09
CA GLU A 669 33.17 -25.47 -6.96
C GLU A 669 31.64 -25.73 -6.93
N ALA A 670 30.83 -24.77 -7.31
CA ALA A 670 29.36 -24.87 -7.31
C ALA A 670 28.79 -25.48 -8.60
N SER A 671 29.52 -25.37 -9.74
CA SER A 671 29.04 -25.89 -11.03
C SER A 671 28.92 -27.40 -11.06
N ARG A 672 27.74 -27.89 -11.44
CA ARG A 672 27.48 -29.29 -11.74
C ARG A 672 27.63 -29.54 -13.24
N LYS A 673 27.81 -30.81 -13.65
CA LYS A 673 28.05 -31.16 -15.04
C LYS A 673 26.91 -30.73 -15.96
N ASP A 674 25.68 -30.83 -15.48
CA ASP A 674 24.45 -30.53 -16.24
C ASP A 674 23.86 -29.14 -15.95
N GLU A 675 24.38 -28.44 -14.93
CA GLU A 675 23.96 -27.10 -14.54
C GLU A 675 25.20 -26.22 -14.22
N PRO A 676 25.87 -25.68 -15.26
CA PRO A 676 27.00 -24.79 -15.04
C PRO A 676 26.54 -23.46 -14.46
N VAL A 677 27.23 -22.97 -13.43
CA VAL A 677 27.05 -21.62 -12.92
C VAL A 677 27.70 -20.64 -13.88
N VAL A 678 26.96 -19.60 -14.30
CA VAL A 678 27.47 -18.49 -15.11
C VAL A 678 27.30 -17.21 -14.31
N PRO A 679 28.33 -16.78 -13.55
CA PRO A 679 28.23 -15.57 -12.76
C PRO A 679 28.19 -14.32 -13.66
N GLU A 680 27.44 -13.33 -13.21
CA GLU A 680 27.42 -11.99 -13.80
C GLU A 680 28.23 -11.07 -12.88
N ILE A 681 29.33 -10.46 -13.37
CA ILE A 681 30.17 -9.55 -12.62
C ILE A 681 29.85 -8.13 -13.04
N MET A 682 29.59 -7.24 -12.09
CA MET A 682 29.20 -5.86 -12.33
C MET A 682 30.21 -4.88 -11.75
N ILE A 683 30.75 -4.00 -12.61
CA ILE A 683 31.68 -2.93 -12.21
C ILE A 683 30.87 -1.72 -11.77
N PRO A 684 30.99 -1.24 -10.50
CA PRO A 684 30.27 -0.08 -10.00
C PRO A 684 30.87 1.25 -10.47
N LEU A 685 30.07 2.31 -10.45
CA LEU A 685 30.43 3.72 -10.59
C LEU A 685 31.22 4.06 -11.88
N VAL A 686 30.97 3.33 -12.96
CA VAL A 686 31.67 3.57 -14.23
C VAL A 686 31.26 4.91 -14.82
N SER A 687 32.22 5.66 -15.36
CA SER A 687 32.02 6.94 -16.02
C SER A 687 32.67 7.03 -17.42
N ALA A 688 33.57 6.11 -17.75
CA ALA A 688 34.32 6.13 -18.99
C ALA A 688 34.64 4.72 -19.52
N ARG A 689 34.61 4.57 -20.85
CA ARG A 689 34.99 3.32 -21.54
C ARG A 689 36.37 2.79 -21.03
N ARG A 690 37.32 3.67 -20.84
CA ARG A 690 38.70 3.26 -20.46
C ARG A 690 38.75 2.58 -19.10
N GLU A 691 37.92 2.96 -18.17
CA GLU A 691 37.79 2.30 -16.87
C GLU A 691 37.35 0.84 -17.05
N VAL A 692 36.34 0.60 -17.91
CA VAL A 692 35.86 -0.75 -18.22
C VAL A 692 36.92 -1.60 -18.87
N GLU A 693 37.66 -1.07 -19.86
CA GLU A 693 38.75 -1.78 -20.55
C GLU A 693 39.87 -2.22 -19.58
N LEU A 694 40.21 -1.34 -18.63
CA LEU A 694 41.27 -1.63 -17.66
C LEU A 694 40.83 -2.74 -16.69
N VAL A 695 39.62 -2.63 -16.11
CA VAL A 695 39.10 -3.66 -15.20
C VAL A 695 38.87 -4.98 -15.94
N ARG A 696 38.26 -4.96 -17.12
CA ARG A 696 38.05 -6.16 -17.94
C ARG A 696 39.33 -6.93 -18.19
N LYS A 697 40.41 -6.23 -18.59
CA LYS A 697 41.72 -6.85 -18.80
C LYS A 697 42.24 -7.59 -17.57
N ARG A 698 41.98 -7.06 -16.37
CA ARG A 698 42.39 -7.70 -15.11
C ARG A 698 41.53 -8.91 -14.79
N VAL A 699 40.20 -8.75 -14.89
CA VAL A 699 39.26 -9.86 -14.66
C VAL A 699 39.53 -11.03 -15.62
N ASP A 700 39.76 -10.75 -16.90
CA ASP A 700 40.10 -11.75 -17.92
C ASP A 700 41.43 -12.46 -17.57
N ALA A 701 42.44 -11.72 -17.06
CA ALA A 701 43.72 -12.30 -16.65
C ALA A 701 43.55 -13.21 -15.43
N VAL A 702 42.75 -12.82 -14.45
CA VAL A 702 42.41 -13.65 -13.29
C VAL A 702 41.66 -14.91 -13.73
N ALA A 703 40.69 -14.77 -14.64
CA ALA A 703 39.96 -15.93 -15.19
C ALA A 703 40.89 -16.91 -15.89
N ALA A 704 41.82 -16.42 -16.71
CA ALA A 704 42.83 -17.26 -17.38
C ALA A 704 43.72 -18.00 -16.39
N ALA A 705 44.15 -17.33 -15.32
CA ALA A 705 44.96 -17.94 -14.27
C ALA A 705 44.19 -19.05 -13.54
N VAL A 706 42.94 -18.80 -13.13
CA VAL A 706 42.12 -19.80 -12.43
C VAL A 706 41.82 -21.00 -13.34
N ARG A 707 41.53 -20.81 -14.63
CA ARG A 707 41.34 -21.89 -15.60
C ARG A 707 42.57 -22.78 -15.70
N THR A 708 43.74 -22.14 -15.79
CA THR A 708 45.03 -22.86 -15.87
C THR A 708 45.33 -23.63 -14.60
N GLU A 709 45.18 -23.01 -13.45
CA GLU A 709 45.51 -23.60 -12.14
C GLU A 709 44.55 -24.77 -11.79
N ARG A 710 43.26 -24.64 -12.11
CA ARG A 710 42.23 -25.63 -11.80
C ARG A 710 42.03 -26.69 -12.92
N GLY A 711 42.57 -26.46 -14.12
CA GLY A 711 42.41 -27.37 -15.26
C GLY A 711 40.99 -27.53 -15.74
N ARG A 712 40.11 -26.56 -15.45
CA ARG A 712 38.67 -26.55 -15.80
C ARG A 712 38.27 -25.23 -16.41
N ASP A 713 37.39 -25.28 -17.41
CA ASP A 713 36.84 -24.08 -18.05
C ASP A 713 35.52 -23.66 -17.43
N PHE A 714 35.22 -22.38 -17.51
CA PHE A 714 33.99 -21.76 -17.08
C PHE A 714 33.71 -20.51 -17.90
N THR A 715 32.45 -20.08 -17.93
CA THR A 715 32.05 -18.83 -18.58
C THR A 715 31.51 -17.84 -17.54
N TYR A 716 31.60 -16.56 -17.86
CA TYR A 716 31.07 -15.47 -17.04
C TYR A 716 30.62 -14.32 -17.94
N ARG A 717 29.82 -13.43 -17.40
CA ARG A 717 29.42 -12.18 -18.04
C ARG A 717 29.97 -11.00 -17.25
N LEU A 718 30.44 -9.97 -17.95
CA LEU A 718 30.91 -8.74 -17.35
C LEU A 718 30.02 -7.58 -17.79
N GLY A 719 29.43 -6.87 -16.83
CA GLY A 719 28.65 -5.68 -17.04
C GLY A 719 29.09 -4.52 -16.18
N VAL A 720 28.36 -3.42 -16.29
CA VAL A 720 28.65 -2.20 -15.53
C VAL A 720 27.38 -1.66 -14.89
N MET A 721 27.55 -0.98 -13.76
CA MET A 721 26.50 -0.15 -13.18
C MET A 721 26.60 1.25 -13.78
N VAL A 722 25.50 1.66 -14.42
CA VAL A 722 25.32 2.99 -14.98
C VAL A 722 24.58 3.83 -13.94
N GLU A 723 25.32 4.61 -13.20
CA GLU A 723 24.79 5.34 -12.04
C GLU A 723 25.31 6.80 -11.95
N THR A 724 26.05 7.22 -12.97
CA THR A 724 26.43 8.61 -13.15
C THR A 724 25.77 9.19 -14.40
N PRO A 725 25.37 10.47 -14.43
CA PRO A 725 24.83 11.10 -15.63
C PRO A 725 25.76 10.98 -16.84
N ARG A 726 27.08 11.06 -16.59
CA ARG A 726 28.09 10.89 -17.65
C ARG A 726 28.04 9.49 -18.28
N ALA A 727 27.85 8.43 -17.49
CA ALA A 727 27.77 7.08 -18.00
C ALA A 727 26.52 6.87 -18.85
N CYS A 728 25.38 7.47 -18.48
CA CYS A 728 24.16 7.48 -19.30
C CYS A 728 24.44 8.11 -20.68
N LEU A 729 25.09 9.27 -20.69
CA LEU A 729 25.42 9.98 -21.93
C LEU A 729 26.45 9.24 -22.80
N LEU A 730 27.30 8.41 -22.23
CA LEU A 730 28.34 7.65 -22.91
C LEU A 730 28.03 6.15 -23.00
N ALA A 731 26.80 5.74 -22.74
CA ALA A 731 26.42 4.34 -22.74
C ALA A 731 26.68 3.63 -24.08
N GLY A 732 26.60 4.35 -25.19
CA GLY A 732 26.94 3.84 -26.52
C GLY A 732 28.45 3.48 -26.69
N ASP A 733 29.34 4.23 -26.03
CA ASP A 733 30.78 3.93 -26.03
C ASP A 733 31.13 2.78 -25.08
N ILE A 734 30.34 2.59 -24.03
CA ILE A 734 30.56 1.58 -23.00
C ILE A 734 30.00 0.21 -23.44
N ALA A 735 28.80 0.19 -24.03
CA ALA A 735 28.06 -1.02 -24.38
C ALA A 735 28.84 -2.07 -25.21
N PRO A 736 29.69 -1.73 -26.20
CA PRO A 736 30.45 -2.72 -26.94
C PRO A 736 31.44 -3.53 -26.08
N HIS A 737 31.83 -2.99 -24.93
CA HIS A 737 32.83 -3.57 -24.04
C HIS A 737 32.25 -4.40 -22.90
N VAL A 738 30.93 -4.56 -22.82
CA VAL A 738 30.24 -5.23 -21.72
C VAL A 738 29.09 -6.12 -22.23
N ASP A 739 28.64 -7.05 -21.39
CA ASP A 739 27.57 -7.97 -21.72
C ASP A 739 26.20 -7.45 -21.28
N PHE A 740 26.17 -6.56 -20.28
CA PHE A 740 24.95 -5.94 -19.76
C PHE A 740 25.22 -4.57 -19.12
N LEU A 741 24.16 -3.77 -19.03
CA LEU A 741 24.10 -2.50 -18.30
C LEU A 741 23.02 -2.59 -17.21
N SER A 742 23.37 -2.24 -15.97
CA SER A 742 22.42 -2.12 -14.88
C SER A 742 22.38 -0.69 -14.38
N PHE A 743 21.22 -0.06 -14.40
CA PHE A 743 21.07 1.32 -13.95
C PHE A 743 20.92 1.37 -12.43
N GLY A 744 21.91 1.96 -11.74
CA GLY A 744 21.90 2.23 -10.30
C GLY A 744 21.18 3.53 -10.00
N THR A 745 19.86 3.49 -9.95
CA THR A 745 19.03 4.70 -9.87
C THR A 745 19.15 5.45 -8.54
N ASN A 746 19.64 4.84 -7.47
CA ASN A 746 19.90 5.56 -6.22
C ASN A 746 20.96 6.65 -6.44
N ASP A 747 22.14 6.29 -6.89
CA ASP A 747 23.25 7.23 -7.14
C ASP A 747 22.96 8.13 -8.34
N LEU A 748 22.32 7.60 -9.39
CA LEU A 748 21.93 8.40 -10.54
C LEU A 748 20.96 9.53 -10.14
N THR A 749 19.97 9.25 -9.28
CA THR A 749 19.06 10.27 -8.75
C THR A 749 19.82 11.33 -7.94
N GLN A 750 20.68 10.90 -7.00
CA GLN A 750 21.47 11.83 -6.20
C GLN A 750 22.32 12.77 -7.07
N MET A 751 22.99 12.22 -8.08
CA MET A 751 23.86 13.02 -8.97
C MET A 751 23.09 13.90 -9.95
N THR A 752 21.89 13.48 -10.36
CA THR A 752 21.06 14.26 -11.26
C THR A 752 20.43 15.47 -10.55
N TYR A 753 19.95 15.26 -9.33
CA TYR A 753 19.41 16.34 -8.51
C TYR A 753 20.50 17.17 -7.79
N GLY A 754 21.72 16.66 -7.68
CA GLY A 754 22.75 17.27 -6.84
C GLY A 754 22.40 17.22 -5.35
N LEU A 755 21.69 16.19 -4.91
CA LEU A 755 21.22 15.97 -3.55
C LEU A 755 21.88 14.76 -2.92
N SER A 756 22.29 14.88 -1.64
CA SER A 756 22.63 13.72 -0.84
C SER A 756 21.37 13.09 -0.27
N ARG A 757 21.20 11.78 -0.43
CA ARG A 757 20.08 11.02 0.14
C ARG A 757 20.04 11.16 1.67
N ASP A 758 21.19 11.18 2.32
CA ASP A 758 21.31 11.26 3.77
C ASP A 758 20.92 12.65 4.29
N ASP A 759 21.19 13.70 3.52
CA ASP A 759 20.86 15.08 3.88
C ASP A 759 19.45 15.50 3.43
N ALA A 760 18.88 14.88 2.39
CA ALA A 760 17.58 15.25 1.82
C ALA A 760 16.43 15.14 2.83
N GLY A 761 16.50 14.22 3.79
CA GLY A 761 15.50 14.06 4.83
C GLY A 761 15.23 15.31 5.69
N ARG A 762 16.15 16.30 5.67
CA ARG A 762 15.99 17.55 6.42
C ARG A 762 14.98 18.52 5.80
N PHE A 763 14.77 18.46 4.50
CA PHE A 763 13.94 19.42 3.76
C PHE A 763 12.94 18.77 2.78
N MET A 764 13.06 17.48 2.51
CA MET A 764 12.24 16.78 1.52
C MET A 764 10.74 16.86 1.83
N SER A 765 10.38 16.75 3.12
CA SER A 765 8.97 16.90 3.55
C SER A 765 8.40 18.28 3.21
N ASP A 766 9.21 19.34 3.35
CA ASP A 766 8.78 20.71 3.02
C ASP A 766 8.61 20.89 1.51
N TYR A 767 9.51 20.29 0.71
CA TYR A 767 9.42 20.31 -0.75
C TYR A 767 8.18 19.59 -1.28
N VAL A 768 7.83 18.45 -0.72
CA VAL A 768 6.61 17.72 -1.08
C VAL A 768 5.37 18.47 -0.62
N GLN A 769 5.38 19.03 0.61
CA GLN A 769 4.25 19.77 1.15
C GLN A 769 3.98 21.06 0.35
N GLN A 770 5.04 21.72 -0.15
CA GLN A 770 4.93 22.90 -1.00
C GLN A 770 4.74 22.59 -2.48
N GLN A 771 4.57 21.31 -2.82
CA GLN A 771 4.39 20.83 -4.19
C GLN A 771 5.54 21.20 -5.15
N VAL A 772 6.77 21.36 -4.62
CA VAL A 772 7.98 21.50 -5.45
C VAL A 772 8.31 20.16 -6.12
N PHE A 773 8.13 19.07 -5.38
CA PHE A 773 8.14 17.71 -5.88
C PHE A 773 6.79 17.07 -5.58
N ASP A 774 6.25 16.28 -6.52
CA ASP A 774 5.01 15.53 -6.32
C ASP A 774 5.19 14.44 -5.25
N GLU A 775 6.38 13.82 -5.21
CA GLU A 775 6.76 12.77 -4.27
C GLU A 775 8.30 12.77 -4.10
N ASP A 776 8.80 12.13 -3.05
CA ASP A 776 10.22 11.94 -2.81
C ASP A 776 10.88 11.19 -3.99
N PRO A 777 11.83 11.79 -4.73
CA PRO A 777 12.47 11.19 -5.90
C PRO A 777 13.32 9.96 -5.57
N PHE A 778 13.60 9.68 -4.31
CA PHE A 778 14.25 8.45 -3.86
C PHE A 778 13.27 7.29 -3.64
N HIS A 779 11.98 7.58 -3.55
CA HIS A 779 10.92 6.57 -3.41
C HIS A 779 10.31 6.20 -4.76
N ARG A 780 9.98 7.19 -5.58
CA ARG A 780 9.44 7.03 -6.93
C ARG A 780 10.42 7.61 -7.94
N LEU A 781 10.64 6.89 -9.03
CA LEU A 781 11.54 7.34 -10.09
C LEU A 781 11.03 8.64 -10.71
N ASP A 782 11.88 9.67 -10.72
CA ASP A 782 11.67 10.87 -11.50
C ASP A 782 11.76 10.54 -13.00
N THR A 783 10.61 10.48 -13.65
CA THR A 783 10.51 10.15 -15.08
C THR A 783 10.94 11.28 -15.99
N ALA A 784 10.91 12.54 -15.51
CA ALA A 784 11.26 13.71 -16.31
C ALA A 784 12.77 13.96 -16.42
N GLY A 785 13.49 13.90 -15.30
CA GLY A 785 14.95 14.13 -15.29
C GLY A 785 15.74 12.82 -15.33
N VAL A 786 15.65 12.00 -14.29
CA VAL A 786 16.37 10.72 -14.24
C VAL A 786 15.91 9.76 -15.32
N GLY A 787 14.59 9.71 -15.58
CA GLY A 787 14.00 8.87 -16.63
C GLY A 787 14.45 9.25 -18.02
N GLU A 788 14.67 10.54 -18.29
CA GLU A 788 15.26 10.98 -19.55
C GLU A 788 16.70 10.50 -19.74
N LEU A 789 17.51 10.54 -18.67
CA LEU A 789 18.86 9.98 -18.71
C LEU A 789 18.86 8.47 -18.95
N LEU A 790 17.91 7.74 -18.34
CA LEU A 790 17.73 6.31 -18.60
C LEU A 790 17.42 6.06 -20.08
N ARG A 791 16.47 6.80 -20.65
CA ARG A 791 16.09 6.69 -22.07
C ARG A 791 17.29 6.92 -22.97
N ILE A 792 18.00 8.03 -22.78
CA ILE A 792 19.20 8.37 -23.57
C ILE A 792 20.24 7.25 -23.46
N GLY A 793 20.49 6.75 -22.25
CA GLY A 793 21.47 5.68 -22.01
C GLY A 793 21.09 4.39 -22.73
N ILE A 794 19.84 3.97 -22.64
CA ILE A 794 19.33 2.74 -23.28
C ILE A 794 19.36 2.86 -24.80
N GLU A 795 18.88 3.96 -25.36
CA GLU A 795 18.87 4.20 -26.81
C GLU A 795 20.28 4.17 -27.39
N ARG A 796 21.23 4.87 -26.75
CA ARG A 796 22.63 4.89 -27.20
C ARG A 796 23.32 3.53 -27.07
N ALA A 797 23.04 2.83 -25.96
CA ALA A 797 23.61 1.48 -25.76
C ALA A 797 23.09 0.50 -26.81
N ARG A 798 21.78 0.48 -27.10
CA ARG A 798 21.18 -0.38 -28.11
C ARG A 798 21.54 -0.01 -29.53
N ALA A 799 21.74 1.26 -29.81
CA ALA A 799 22.29 1.69 -31.11
C ALA A 799 23.68 1.11 -31.38
N ALA A 800 24.51 0.99 -30.34
CA ALA A 800 25.86 0.42 -30.43
C ALA A 800 25.87 -1.13 -30.33
N LYS A 801 24.98 -1.72 -29.53
CA LYS A 801 24.86 -3.16 -29.30
C LYS A 801 23.39 -3.53 -29.12
N PRO A 802 22.65 -3.89 -30.18
CA PRO A 802 21.19 -4.07 -30.17
C PRO A 802 20.68 -5.07 -29.13
N GLU A 803 21.40 -6.15 -28.89
CA GLU A 803 21.03 -7.22 -27.95
C GLU A 803 21.56 -7.00 -26.52
N ILE A 804 22.09 -5.81 -26.20
CA ILE A 804 22.60 -5.53 -24.85
C ILE A 804 21.47 -5.71 -23.81
N ILE A 805 21.77 -6.47 -22.76
CA ILE A 805 20.85 -6.63 -21.65
C ILE A 805 20.87 -5.35 -20.81
N VAL A 806 19.68 -4.82 -20.52
CA VAL A 806 19.51 -3.59 -19.76
C VAL A 806 18.59 -3.84 -18.58
N SER A 807 18.97 -3.33 -17.40
CA SER A 807 18.20 -3.52 -16.17
C SER A 807 18.27 -2.33 -15.23
N ILE A 808 17.45 -2.37 -14.19
CA ILE A 808 17.47 -1.46 -13.05
C ILE A 808 17.73 -2.23 -11.76
N CYS A 809 18.52 -1.69 -10.83
CA CYS A 809 18.84 -2.34 -9.55
C CYS A 809 18.71 -1.41 -8.33
N GLY A 810 18.25 -0.16 -8.50
CA GLY A 810 17.96 0.77 -7.40
C GLY A 810 16.66 0.44 -6.66
N GLU A 811 16.38 1.21 -5.60
CA GLU A 811 15.14 1.09 -4.80
C GLU A 811 13.86 1.20 -5.66
N HIS A 812 13.92 1.94 -6.75
CA HIS A 812 12.82 2.12 -7.71
C HIS A 812 12.37 0.82 -8.39
N GLY A 813 13.24 -0.21 -8.44
CA GLY A 813 12.93 -1.52 -9.01
C GLY A 813 11.80 -2.29 -8.30
N GLY A 814 11.37 -1.85 -7.13
CA GLY A 814 10.23 -2.39 -6.38
C GLY A 814 8.97 -1.50 -6.37
N ASN A 815 9.00 -0.34 -7.02
CA ASN A 815 7.87 0.58 -7.08
C ASN A 815 7.03 0.32 -8.35
N PRO A 816 5.69 0.14 -8.25
CA PRO A 816 4.83 -0.23 -9.39
C PRO A 816 4.87 0.75 -10.56
N GLU A 817 4.84 2.06 -10.30
CA GLU A 817 4.88 3.10 -11.32
C GLU A 817 6.24 3.12 -12.03
N SER A 818 7.31 3.01 -11.25
CA SER A 818 8.68 2.92 -11.78
C SER A 818 8.90 1.67 -12.64
N ILE A 819 8.32 0.53 -12.26
CA ILE A 819 8.35 -0.72 -13.03
C ILE A 819 7.64 -0.53 -14.38
N SER A 820 6.46 0.10 -14.39
CA SER A 820 5.73 0.39 -15.62
C SER A 820 6.58 1.26 -16.57
N PHE A 821 7.23 2.28 -16.03
CA PHE A 821 8.14 3.14 -16.82
C PHE A 821 9.36 2.36 -17.33
N CYS A 822 10.03 1.58 -16.50
CA CYS A 822 11.19 0.75 -16.92
C CYS A 822 10.80 -0.22 -18.04
N ARG A 823 9.61 -0.83 -17.93
CA ARG A 823 9.08 -1.69 -18.98
C ARG A 823 8.86 -0.92 -20.28
N SER A 824 8.30 0.30 -20.24
CA SER A 824 8.11 1.12 -21.45
C SER A 824 9.42 1.50 -22.15
N LEU A 825 10.54 1.56 -21.42
CA LEU A 825 11.88 1.70 -22.00
C LEU A 825 12.44 0.39 -22.55
N GLY A 826 11.70 -0.71 -22.45
CA GLY A 826 12.10 -2.04 -22.93
C GLY A 826 13.22 -2.68 -22.12
N MET A 827 13.35 -2.40 -20.83
CA MET A 827 14.32 -3.08 -19.97
C MET A 827 14.07 -4.58 -19.91
N ASN A 828 15.10 -5.38 -19.71
CA ASN A 828 15.02 -6.83 -19.68
C ASN A 828 14.60 -7.36 -18.31
N TYR A 829 15.07 -6.70 -17.24
CA TYR A 829 14.66 -7.04 -15.88
C TYR A 829 14.75 -5.85 -14.92
N ALA A 830 13.98 -5.92 -13.85
CA ALA A 830 14.11 -5.05 -12.67
C ALA A 830 14.55 -5.90 -11.47
N SER A 831 15.41 -5.32 -10.61
CA SER A 831 15.87 -5.97 -9.39
C SER A 831 15.42 -5.15 -8.18
N CYS A 832 14.88 -5.82 -7.16
CA CYS A 832 14.34 -5.19 -5.97
C CYS A 832 14.64 -6.03 -4.71
N SER A 833 14.35 -5.50 -3.53
CA SER A 833 14.48 -6.27 -2.29
C SER A 833 13.55 -7.50 -2.28
N PRO A 834 13.88 -8.57 -1.53
CA PRO A 834 13.14 -9.85 -1.58
C PRO A 834 11.63 -9.68 -1.38
N PHE A 835 11.20 -8.93 -0.39
CA PHE A 835 9.78 -8.72 -0.08
C PHE A 835 9.02 -7.87 -1.12
N ARG A 836 9.72 -7.22 -2.04
CA ARG A 836 9.10 -6.49 -3.15
C ARG A 836 8.94 -7.32 -4.42
N VAL A 837 9.54 -8.50 -4.48
CA VAL A 837 9.46 -9.38 -5.67
C VAL A 837 8.00 -9.68 -6.07
N PRO A 838 7.10 -10.10 -5.16
CA PRO A 838 5.70 -10.34 -5.52
C PRO A 838 4.98 -9.09 -6.05
N VAL A 839 5.21 -7.94 -5.42
CA VAL A 839 4.67 -6.63 -5.85
C VAL A 839 5.13 -6.29 -7.26
N ALA A 840 6.42 -6.44 -7.51
CA ALA A 840 7.04 -6.15 -8.80
C ALA A 840 6.54 -7.10 -9.91
N ARG A 841 6.34 -8.39 -9.60
CA ARG A 841 5.76 -9.38 -10.53
C ARG A 841 4.37 -8.98 -10.96
N LEU A 842 3.50 -8.63 -10.00
CA LEU A 842 2.13 -8.19 -10.27
C LEU A 842 2.10 -6.88 -11.07
N ALA A 843 2.91 -5.89 -10.68
CA ALA A 843 3.00 -4.60 -11.36
C ALA A 843 3.48 -4.74 -12.82
N ALA A 844 4.48 -5.58 -13.07
CA ALA A 844 4.97 -5.85 -14.41
C ALA A 844 3.89 -6.51 -15.30
N ALA A 845 3.13 -7.45 -14.73
CA ALA A 845 2.03 -8.10 -15.43
C ALA A 845 0.90 -7.10 -15.77
N GLN A 846 0.49 -6.29 -14.80
CA GLN A 846 -0.54 -5.27 -15.03
C GLN A 846 -0.13 -4.27 -16.10
N ALA A 847 1.13 -3.83 -16.11
CA ALA A 847 1.65 -2.95 -17.15
C ALA A 847 1.60 -3.64 -18.54
N ALA A 848 1.96 -4.92 -18.61
CA ALA A 848 1.89 -5.69 -19.85
C ALA A 848 0.46 -5.93 -20.35
N ILE A 849 -0.49 -6.12 -19.44
CA ILE A 849 -1.90 -6.31 -19.78
C ILE A 849 -2.53 -5.00 -20.28
N ARG A 850 -2.22 -3.86 -19.66
CA ARG A 850 -2.74 -2.53 -20.10
C ARG A 850 -2.35 -2.24 -21.53
N ASP A 851 -1.09 -2.41 -21.89
CA ASP A 851 -0.61 -2.15 -23.27
C ASP A 851 -1.26 -3.07 -24.33
N LYS A 852 -1.74 -4.26 -23.93
CA LYS A 852 -2.44 -5.17 -24.85
C LYS A 852 -3.91 -4.79 -25.06
N ILE A 853 -4.47 -3.96 -24.18
CA ILE A 853 -5.87 -3.52 -24.22
C ILE A 853 -6.00 -2.18 -24.94
N GLU A 854 -4.99 -1.31 -24.84
CA GLU A 854 -4.85 -0.09 -25.64
C GLU A 854 -4.43 -0.40 -27.09
#